data_282ab9256eb631ecbac46769612e3118
#
_entry.id   282ab9256eb631ecbac46769612e3118
#
_cell.length_a   1.000
_cell.length_b   1.000
_cell.length_c   1.000
_cell.angle_alpha   90.00
_cell.angle_beta   90.00
_cell.angle_gamma   90.00
#
_symmetry.space_group_name_H-M   'P 1'
#
loop_
_entity.id
_entity.type
_entity.pdbx_description
1 polymer ?
#
loop_
_entity_poly.entity_id
_entity_poly.type
_entity_poly.pdbx_seq_one_letter_code
_entity_poly.pdbx_strand_id
1 'polypeptide(L)'
;MRFLKIYCIFFATLFAINFRVCAQLAPSGYTSAINTPISNVLPLGSMTISNSNNIPEVVRAYPGVGSFGSTNMGFGALPGLEVVGRLTYDGDTFCNQYKSGCLSTSRDLSAGAKYQLPVEFPFGTKISFGGVDLLGSAKNYTETYLVASSQLNQFDFSLGLAKGSLPESLLHGGFASTTFHLNKYLKLIAETDSKETRTGFGLNTSMASDLDLQLLLSKKISHSDPTQIYQVSFGLNYFFDKQLVTLSDNKKNSISDVISEQTLTPNNALKTTQAIDYSTNQNNLVNSNNGSATNILKNQSNLNQNELTEISERIAKVLSEHGFGEISIGSTGDGNWRIRAEPVGWRKNQLDGVGVIFGLFLKEITSKNSTITVTLTYLKQPTVTAVSSVHCLTEFRVGNNYCEGHESIQLYQGKYNVQLQNEDWLITKYGPTIFHPEIELKPVINYVIGSEYGLYNYSLGLNTGWEVPIAKGLLWNASYISPISSSSEYANEQGAFNNSRVLQGLSANQISYNNEVFKKTWFELTVGKLNSSDFGEQIEGDWMSDNGRLRLQIISGKYDSNNINYTHHPELMSARYSIVPGLWSLELVGGQFYNNDKGYQFNSNHWFQDYRLSFYYRDSGRSIMMPSRQYAGFQISFPLGTKESYQNGWLNLRGGDHTSLNLETVIHQGPNYITGGYGNQPIKQHGLYRDILDFDRSGLDDQRQNISRIRYAMDQVN
;
A
#
# COMPACT_ATOMS: atom_id res chain seq x y z
N MET A 1 34.93 31.16 31.17
CA MET A 1 33.49 31.20 31.47
C MET A 1 32.54 31.33 30.26
N ARG A 2 32.94 31.88 29.13
CA ARG A 2 32.08 31.95 27.92
C ARG A 2 31.96 30.61 27.15
N PHE A 3 32.96 29.74 27.17
CA PHE A 3 32.94 28.44 26.54
C PHE A 3 32.00 27.42 27.23
N LEU A 4 31.84 27.51 28.54
CA LEU A 4 30.98 26.58 29.29
C LEU A 4 29.49 26.86 29.07
N LYS A 5 29.09 28.12 28.76
CA LYS A 5 27.70 28.47 28.44
C LYS A 5 27.26 27.99 27.05
N ILE A 6 28.19 27.92 26.08
CA ILE A 6 27.89 27.43 24.74
C ILE A 6 27.69 25.89 24.78
N TYR A 7 28.46 25.18 25.59
CA TYR A 7 28.28 23.73 25.78
C TYR A 7 26.97 23.40 26.51
N CYS A 8 26.54 24.18 27.48
CA CYS A 8 25.27 23.98 28.16
C CYS A 8 24.04 24.26 27.27
N ILE A 9 24.12 25.23 26.36
CA ILE A 9 23.03 25.54 25.41
C ILE A 9 23.00 24.46 24.29
N PHE A 10 24.15 23.98 23.83
CA PHE A 10 24.23 22.89 22.86
C PHE A 10 23.74 21.56 23.46
N PHE A 11 23.97 21.31 24.75
CA PHE A 11 23.43 20.15 25.46
C PHE A 11 21.93 20.27 25.75
N ALA A 12 21.42 21.47 26.04
CA ALA A 12 20.00 21.70 26.33
C ALA A 12 19.09 21.62 25.08
N THR A 13 19.60 21.99 23.90
CA THR A 13 18.86 21.84 22.61
C THR A 13 18.86 20.42 22.10
N LEU A 14 19.72 19.52 22.59
CA LEU A 14 19.73 18.08 22.29
C LEU A 14 18.67 17.28 23.08
N PHE A 15 18.01 17.88 24.07
CA PHE A 15 17.03 17.18 24.93
C PHE A 15 15.56 17.31 24.52
N ALA A 16 15.23 17.96 23.41
CA ALA A 16 13.86 18.19 22.97
C ALA A 16 13.51 17.48 21.64
N ILE A 17 14.18 16.38 21.33
CA ILE A 17 13.86 15.62 20.09
C ILE A 17 13.17 14.33 20.51
N ASN A 18 11.91 14.17 20.09
CA ASN A 18 11.14 12.96 20.25
C ASN A 18 11.95 11.73 19.81
N PHE A 19 12.14 10.80 20.75
CA PHE A 19 12.79 9.53 20.48
C PHE A 19 11.87 8.69 19.58
N ARG A 20 12.26 8.44 18.35
CA ARG A 20 11.65 7.37 17.57
C ARG A 20 12.18 6.06 18.12
N VAL A 21 11.30 5.25 18.67
CA VAL A 21 11.63 3.87 19.04
C VAL A 21 11.68 3.07 17.74
N CYS A 22 12.86 2.93 17.14
CA CYS A 22 13.08 1.97 16.08
C CYS A 22 13.01 0.57 16.67
N ALA A 23 11.94 -0.16 16.37
CA ALA A 23 11.75 -1.52 16.80
C ALA A 23 12.69 -2.46 16.00
N GLN A 24 13.43 -3.31 16.69
CA GLN A 24 14.34 -4.28 16.11
C GLN A 24 13.71 -5.67 16.12
N LEU A 25 13.83 -6.43 15.02
CA LEU A 25 13.38 -7.81 14.98
C LEU A 25 14.45 -8.75 15.52
N ALA A 26 14.05 -9.63 16.45
CA ALA A 26 14.84 -10.77 16.88
C ALA A 26 15.07 -11.75 15.72
N PRO A 27 16.11 -12.60 15.80
CA PRO A 27 16.27 -13.74 14.90
C PRO A 27 15.04 -14.66 14.89
N SER A 28 14.32 -14.75 15.99
CA SER A 28 13.10 -15.57 16.14
C SER A 28 11.83 -14.94 15.53
N GLY A 29 11.89 -13.70 15.05
CA GLY A 29 10.80 -13.10 14.28
C GLY A 29 9.75 -12.34 15.12
N TYR A 30 10.18 -11.43 15.99
CA TYR A 30 9.36 -10.45 16.72
C TYR A 30 10.20 -9.24 17.12
N THR A 31 9.57 -8.11 17.42
CA THR A 31 10.29 -6.96 17.98
C THR A 31 10.82 -7.28 19.38
N SER A 32 12.11 -7.01 19.61
CA SER A 32 12.90 -7.50 20.74
C SER A 32 13.89 -6.48 21.28
N ALA A 33 14.45 -6.79 22.46
CA ALA A 33 15.67 -6.16 22.95
C ALA A 33 16.90 -6.66 22.19
N ILE A 34 17.30 -7.91 22.37
CA ILE A 34 18.23 -8.66 21.51
C ILE A 34 17.46 -9.87 20.95
N ASN A 35 17.16 -10.86 21.78
CA ASN A 35 16.40 -12.07 21.48
C ASN A 35 15.10 -12.18 22.26
N THR A 36 14.94 -11.44 23.37
CA THR A 36 13.73 -11.45 24.19
C THR A 36 12.73 -10.41 23.70
N PRO A 37 11.43 -10.76 23.61
CA PRO A 37 10.41 -9.82 23.13
C PRO A 37 10.23 -8.63 24.07
N ILE A 38 9.91 -7.48 23.47
CA ILE A 38 9.43 -6.29 24.17
C ILE A 38 7.96 -6.05 23.84
N SER A 39 7.25 -5.24 24.62
CA SER A 39 5.82 -5.00 24.35
C SER A 39 5.58 -4.11 23.13
N ASN A 40 6.54 -3.30 22.72
CA ASN A 40 6.39 -2.48 21.53
C ASN A 40 6.28 -3.36 20.29
N VAL A 41 5.45 -2.92 19.33
CA VAL A 41 5.27 -3.55 18.02
C VAL A 41 5.84 -2.64 16.93
N LEU A 42 5.97 -3.17 15.73
CA LEU A 42 6.31 -2.35 14.56
C LEU A 42 5.26 -1.27 14.35
N PRO A 43 5.67 -0.01 14.08
CA PRO A 43 4.74 1.09 13.81
C PRO A 43 3.80 0.76 12.63
N LEU A 44 2.56 1.22 12.73
CA LEU A 44 1.59 1.08 11.63
C LEU A 44 2.16 1.67 10.33
N GLY A 45 2.05 0.93 9.23
CA GLY A 45 2.60 1.36 7.94
C GLY A 45 4.12 1.34 7.87
N SER A 46 4.78 0.49 8.66
CA SER A 46 6.22 0.23 8.55
C SER A 46 6.51 -1.20 8.12
N MET A 47 7.64 -1.37 7.45
CA MET A 47 8.21 -2.66 7.09
C MET A 47 9.64 -2.72 7.61
N THR A 48 10.01 -3.86 8.20
CA THR A 48 11.37 -4.13 8.65
C THR A 48 11.88 -5.38 7.98
N ILE A 49 13.06 -5.31 7.37
CA ILE A 49 13.81 -6.49 6.92
C ILE A 49 15.03 -6.59 7.81
N SER A 50 15.24 -7.73 8.44
CA SER A 50 16.42 -7.97 9.29
C SER A 50 17.09 -9.28 8.94
N ASN A 51 18.42 -9.30 9.16
CA ASN A 51 19.24 -10.49 9.03
C ASN A 51 20.08 -10.67 10.31
N SER A 52 20.23 -11.90 10.77
CA SER A 52 21.07 -12.25 11.91
C SER A 52 21.87 -13.50 11.61
N ASN A 53 23.11 -13.53 12.08
CA ASN A 53 24.01 -14.69 11.95
C ASN A 53 23.81 -15.76 13.01
N ASN A 54 22.83 -15.62 13.90
CA ASN A 54 22.61 -16.52 15.02
C ASN A 54 21.12 -16.75 15.27
N ILE A 55 20.76 -18.01 15.50
CA ILE A 55 19.43 -18.45 15.93
C ILE A 55 19.63 -19.31 17.16
N PRO A 56 19.52 -18.75 18.37
CA PRO A 56 19.87 -19.45 19.61
C PRO A 56 19.13 -20.76 19.81
N GLU A 57 17.86 -20.84 19.47
CA GLU A 57 17.04 -22.04 19.59
C GLU A 57 17.54 -23.20 18.71
N VAL A 58 17.97 -22.90 17.49
CA VAL A 58 18.50 -23.90 16.55
C VAL A 58 19.85 -24.43 17.05
N VAL A 59 20.71 -23.53 17.50
CA VAL A 59 22.02 -23.88 18.03
C VAL A 59 21.92 -24.77 19.28
N ARG A 60 20.95 -24.51 20.14
CA ARG A 60 20.67 -25.33 21.33
C ARG A 60 20.14 -26.70 20.98
N ALA A 61 19.25 -26.80 19.97
CA ALA A 61 18.66 -28.06 19.53
C ALA A 61 19.69 -28.96 18.81
N TYR A 62 20.67 -28.36 18.14
CA TYR A 62 21.66 -29.06 17.35
C TYR A 62 23.11 -28.59 17.67
N PRO A 63 23.63 -28.91 18.87
CA PRO A 63 24.98 -28.51 19.27
C PRO A 63 26.02 -29.12 18.32
N GLY A 64 26.92 -28.32 17.78
CA GLY A 64 27.99 -28.75 16.88
C GLY A 64 27.66 -28.69 15.39
N VAL A 65 26.46 -28.33 15.01
CA VAL A 65 26.14 -27.95 13.63
C VAL A 65 26.45 -26.46 13.42
N GLY A 66 26.97 -26.11 12.25
CA GLY A 66 27.57 -24.82 11.93
C GLY A 66 26.70 -23.59 12.24
N SER A 67 27.08 -22.42 11.71
CA SER A 67 26.37 -21.19 11.95
C SER A 67 24.99 -21.18 11.28
N PHE A 68 23.94 -20.98 12.05
CA PHE A 68 22.59 -20.74 11.53
C PHE A 68 22.32 -19.24 11.42
N GLY A 69 21.63 -18.82 10.37
CA GLY A 69 21.20 -17.45 10.17
C GLY A 69 19.68 -17.34 10.01
N SER A 70 19.13 -16.14 10.19
CA SER A 70 17.75 -15.85 9.88
C SER A 70 17.60 -14.56 9.09
N THR A 71 16.66 -14.56 8.17
CA THR A 71 16.14 -13.35 7.55
C THR A 71 14.67 -13.21 7.92
N ASN A 72 14.33 -12.07 8.48
CA ASN A 72 12.96 -11.77 8.91
C ASN A 72 12.42 -10.58 8.11
N MET A 73 11.12 -10.64 7.80
CA MET A 73 10.38 -9.53 7.21
C MET A 73 9.15 -9.27 8.08
N GLY A 74 9.12 -8.12 8.74
CA GLY A 74 8.04 -7.73 9.64
C GLY A 74 7.27 -6.54 9.14
N PHE A 75 5.99 -6.46 9.52
CA PHE A 75 5.07 -5.39 9.14
C PHE A 75 4.25 -4.92 10.35
N GLY A 76 4.12 -3.60 10.49
CA GLY A 76 3.09 -2.98 11.31
C GLY A 76 1.78 -2.96 10.52
N ALA A 77 0.98 -4.03 10.62
CA ALA A 77 -0.18 -4.27 9.75
C ALA A 77 -1.42 -3.50 10.20
N LEU A 78 -1.66 -3.42 11.51
CA LEU A 78 -2.75 -2.69 12.15
C LEU A 78 -2.22 -1.97 13.39
N PRO A 79 -2.95 -1.00 13.95
CA PRO A 79 -2.57 -0.41 15.23
C PRO A 79 -2.37 -1.50 16.30
N GLY A 80 -1.17 -1.58 16.83
CA GLY A 80 -0.81 -2.59 17.84
C GLY A 80 -0.53 -3.99 17.31
N LEU A 81 -0.63 -4.26 16.01
CA LEU A 81 -0.40 -5.58 15.42
C LEU A 81 0.83 -5.60 14.54
N GLU A 82 1.81 -6.42 14.88
CA GLU A 82 2.90 -6.80 13.98
C GLU A 82 2.73 -8.24 13.48
N VAL A 83 3.11 -8.45 12.22
CA VAL A 83 3.18 -9.77 11.57
C VAL A 83 4.58 -9.93 11.01
N VAL A 84 5.19 -11.08 11.24
CA VAL A 84 6.56 -11.36 10.81
C VAL A 84 6.63 -12.70 10.10
N GLY A 85 7.22 -12.71 8.90
CA GLY A 85 7.69 -13.91 8.21
C GLY A 85 9.17 -14.13 8.52
N ARG A 86 9.59 -15.36 8.76
CA ARG A 86 10.96 -15.75 9.07
C ARG A 86 11.41 -16.85 8.13
N LEU A 87 12.61 -16.69 7.57
CA LEU A 87 13.36 -17.73 6.89
C LEU A 87 14.62 -18.02 7.70
N THR A 88 14.73 -19.24 8.24
CA THR A 88 15.96 -19.74 8.87
C THR A 88 16.75 -20.56 7.88
N TYR A 89 18.08 -20.50 7.96
CA TYR A 89 18.99 -21.26 7.13
C TYR A 89 20.27 -21.59 7.90
N ASP A 90 20.91 -22.72 7.59
CA ASP A 90 22.24 -23.02 8.10
C ASP A 90 23.32 -22.28 7.27
N GLY A 91 24.52 -22.09 7.86
CA GLY A 91 25.62 -21.36 7.21
C GLY A 91 26.17 -22.06 5.98
N ASP A 92 25.88 -23.34 5.82
CA ASP A 92 26.27 -24.16 4.68
C ASP A 92 25.24 -24.12 3.55
N THR A 93 24.16 -23.35 3.68
CA THR A 93 23.14 -23.14 2.62
C THR A 93 23.74 -22.53 1.36
N PHE A 94 24.93 -21.91 1.44
CA PHE A 94 25.73 -21.47 0.30
C PHE A 94 26.62 -22.59 -0.27
N CYS A 95 26.58 -23.81 0.29
CA CYS A 95 27.20 -24.96 -0.34
C CYS A 95 26.63 -25.15 -1.73
N ASN A 96 27.46 -24.96 -2.73
CA ASN A 96 27.11 -25.33 -4.09
C ASN A 96 26.73 -26.81 -4.14
N GLN A 97 25.62 -27.12 -4.75
CA GLN A 97 25.02 -28.42 -5.01
C GLN A 97 26.02 -29.50 -5.50
N TYR A 98 27.21 -29.11 -5.87
CA TYR A 98 28.27 -29.93 -6.42
C TYR A 98 29.40 -30.30 -5.43
N LYS A 99 29.32 -29.87 -4.17
CA LYS A 99 30.28 -30.32 -3.15
C LYS A 99 29.69 -31.52 -2.41
N SER A 100 30.24 -32.70 -2.71
CA SER A 100 29.97 -33.91 -1.93
C SER A 100 30.35 -33.66 -0.46
N GLY A 101 29.35 -33.66 0.44
CA GLY A 101 29.54 -33.43 1.88
C GLY A 101 28.69 -32.35 2.50
N CYS A 102 27.92 -31.57 1.74
CA CYS A 102 26.88 -30.72 2.30
C CYS A 102 25.70 -31.59 2.77
N LEU A 103 25.50 -31.68 4.07
CA LEU A 103 24.33 -32.28 4.65
C LEU A 103 23.11 -31.46 4.20
N SER A 104 21.97 -32.13 4.05
CA SER A 104 20.71 -31.48 3.66
C SER A 104 20.46 -30.22 4.46
N THR A 105 20.39 -29.09 3.79
CA THR A 105 20.18 -27.77 4.40
C THR A 105 18.91 -27.72 5.21
N SER A 106 19.02 -27.51 6.50
CA SER A 106 17.85 -27.27 7.36
C SER A 106 17.35 -25.85 7.12
N ARG A 107 16.23 -25.73 6.43
CA ARG A 107 15.51 -24.48 6.21
C ARG A 107 14.15 -24.57 6.88
N ASP A 108 13.75 -23.48 7.48
CA ASP A 108 12.42 -23.36 8.07
C ASP A 108 11.79 -22.03 7.68
N LEU A 109 10.58 -22.11 7.16
CA LEU A 109 9.73 -20.98 6.88
C LEU A 109 8.66 -20.92 7.93
N SER A 110 8.64 -19.86 8.69
CA SER A 110 7.65 -19.66 9.75
C SER A 110 7.06 -18.28 9.74
N ALA A 111 5.87 -18.14 10.32
CA ALA A 111 5.22 -16.86 10.53
C ALA A 111 4.86 -16.70 12.00
N GLY A 112 4.92 -15.46 12.46
CA GLY A 112 4.55 -15.03 13.80
C GLY A 112 3.72 -13.77 13.78
N ALA A 113 3.04 -13.54 14.90
CA ALA A 113 2.30 -12.31 15.13
C ALA A 113 2.42 -11.89 16.59
N LYS A 114 2.40 -10.57 16.84
CA LYS A 114 2.35 -9.99 18.16
C LYS A 114 1.33 -8.87 18.19
N TYR A 115 0.52 -8.83 19.25
CA TYR A 115 -0.47 -7.79 19.46
C TYR A 115 -0.22 -7.07 20.78
N GLN A 116 -0.08 -5.76 20.71
CA GLN A 116 0.01 -4.85 21.84
C GLN A 116 -1.39 -4.41 22.23
N LEU A 117 -1.77 -4.60 23.49
CA LEU A 117 -3.05 -4.16 24.00
C LEU A 117 -3.18 -2.62 23.90
N PRO A 118 -4.35 -2.10 23.46
CA PRO A 118 -4.57 -0.66 23.33
C PRO A 118 -4.89 0.00 24.68
N VAL A 119 -4.22 -0.45 25.74
CA VAL A 119 -4.39 0.04 27.12
C VAL A 119 -3.01 0.36 27.67
N GLU A 120 -2.86 1.54 28.23
CA GLU A 120 -1.66 1.97 28.92
C GLU A 120 -1.85 1.86 30.43
N PHE A 121 -0.95 1.14 31.09
CA PHE A 121 -0.96 0.93 32.53
C PHE A 121 -0.09 1.99 33.24
N PRO A 122 -0.16 2.10 34.56
CA PRO A 122 0.70 3.03 35.32
C PRO A 122 2.18 2.92 34.91
N PHE A 123 2.91 4.03 34.97
CA PHE A 123 4.31 4.17 34.56
C PHE A 123 4.56 3.93 33.06
N GLY A 124 3.57 4.18 32.20
CA GLY A 124 3.68 3.97 30.77
C GLY A 124 3.86 2.49 30.38
N THR A 125 3.42 1.57 31.25
CA THR A 125 3.56 0.13 31.00
C THR A 125 2.62 -0.31 29.88
N LYS A 126 3.16 -1.02 28.89
CA LYS A 126 2.44 -1.64 27.79
C LYS A 126 2.52 -3.15 27.91
N ILE A 127 1.48 -3.85 27.47
CA ILE A 127 1.42 -5.30 27.49
C ILE A 127 1.17 -5.81 26.08
N SER A 128 1.90 -6.84 25.70
CA SER A 128 1.72 -7.52 24.42
C SER A 128 1.76 -9.03 24.58
N PHE A 129 1.02 -9.73 23.73
CA PHE A 129 1.11 -11.17 23.59
C PHE A 129 1.41 -11.52 22.14
N GLY A 130 2.11 -12.62 21.95
CA GLY A 130 2.49 -13.04 20.60
C GLY A 130 2.87 -14.50 20.55
N GLY A 131 3.18 -14.91 19.33
CA GLY A 131 3.71 -16.24 19.07
C GLY A 131 4.44 -16.27 17.75
N VAL A 132 5.37 -17.19 17.64
CA VAL A 132 6.16 -17.47 16.45
C VAL A 132 5.97 -18.91 16.02
N ASP A 133 6.28 -19.18 14.76
CA ASP A 133 6.11 -20.50 14.15
C ASP A 133 4.68 -21.05 14.30
N LEU A 134 3.69 -20.14 14.19
CA LEU A 134 2.27 -20.46 14.36
C LEU A 134 1.68 -21.14 13.12
N LEU A 135 2.23 -20.86 11.95
CA LEU A 135 1.76 -21.33 10.65
C LEU A 135 2.93 -21.96 9.88
N GLY A 136 2.68 -23.11 9.30
CA GLY A 136 3.66 -23.86 8.51
C GLY A 136 3.41 -25.36 8.58
N SER A 137 4.08 -26.10 7.71
CA SER A 137 4.04 -27.58 7.71
C SER A 137 4.92 -28.18 8.82
N ALA A 138 5.99 -27.51 9.17
CA ALA A 138 6.89 -27.88 10.26
C ALA A 138 6.75 -26.85 11.39
N LYS A 139 6.28 -27.28 12.54
CA LYS A 139 6.10 -26.44 13.75
C LYS A 139 7.22 -26.74 14.74
N ASN A 140 8.47 -26.59 14.32
CA ASN A 140 9.61 -27.03 15.10
C ASN A 140 9.92 -26.11 16.28
N TYR A 141 9.60 -24.83 16.17
CA TYR A 141 9.97 -23.78 17.14
C TYR A 141 8.79 -22.93 17.57
N THR A 142 7.61 -23.55 17.67
CA THR A 142 6.41 -22.84 18.12
C THR A 142 6.61 -22.29 19.53
N GLU A 143 6.46 -21.00 19.69
CA GLU A 143 6.54 -20.30 20.97
C GLU A 143 5.37 -19.32 21.11
N THR A 144 4.84 -19.22 22.32
CA THR A 144 3.86 -18.21 22.69
C THR A 144 4.33 -17.47 23.94
N TYR A 145 4.07 -16.17 24.01
CA TYR A 145 4.56 -15.34 25.11
C TYR A 145 3.62 -14.20 25.45
N LEU A 146 3.78 -13.72 26.68
CA LEU A 146 3.21 -12.50 27.20
C LEU A 146 4.34 -11.64 27.75
N VAL A 147 4.36 -10.36 27.41
CA VAL A 147 5.41 -9.42 27.81
C VAL A 147 4.81 -8.08 28.24
N ALA A 148 5.33 -7.53 29.35
CA ALA A 148 5.09 -6.17 29.79
C ALA A 148 6.38 -5.37 29.68
N SER A 149 6.30 -4.14 29.15
CA SER A 149 7.44 -3.22 29.06
C SER A 149 7.05 -1.84 29.57
N SER A 150 8.00 -1.19 30.26
CA SER A 150 7.85 0.15 30.81
C SER A 150 9.08 0.97 30.48
N GLN A 151 8.89 2.26 30.18
CA GLN A 151 9.97 3.21 29.94
C GLN A 151 10.09 4.17 31.10
N LEU A 152 11.27 4.23 31.71
CA LEU A 152 11.62 5.16 32.79
C LEU A 152 12.85 5.97 32.40
N ASN A 153 12.65 7.22 32.02
CA ASN A 153 13.69 8.12 31.52
C ASN A 153 14.44 7.48 30.30
N GLN A 154 15.71 7.17 30.48
CA GLN A 154 16.59 6.57 29.46
C GLN A 154 16.61 5.04 29.52
N PHE A 155 15.81 4.42 30.39
CA PHE A 155 15.76 2.97 30.57
C PHE A 155 14.42 2.41 30.09
N ASP A 156 14.49 1.37 29.28
CA ASP A 156 13.36 0.50 29.01
C ASP A 156 13.54 -0.82 29.77
N PHE A 157 12.50 -1.27 30.42
CA PHE A 157 12.46 -2.55 31.12
C PHE A 157 11.39 -3.43 30.51
N SER A 158 11.70 -4.71 30.31
CA SER A 158 10.71 -5.69 29.86
C SER A 158 10.79 -6.95 30.71
N LEU A 159 9.63 -7.51 31.04
CA LEU A 159 9.49 -8.74 31.79
C LEU A 159 8.38 -9.58 31.15
N GLY A 160 8.62 -10.86 30.97
CA GLY A 160 7.63 -11.73 30.34
C GLY A 160 7.73 -13.19 30.72
N LEU A 161 6.70 -13.92 30.29
CA LEU A 161 6.60 -15.37 30.41
C LEU A 161 6.30 -15.98 29.07
N ALA A 162 6.90 -17.11 28.77
CA ALA A 162 6.74 -17.81 27.51
C ALA A 162 6.60 -19.33 27.69
N LYS A 163 5.96 -19.94 26.69
CA LYS A 163 5.87 -21.37 26.54
C LYS A 163 6.31 -21.78 25.15
N GLY A 164 7.43 -22.47 25.06
CA GLY A 164 7.94 -23.06 23.83
C GLY A 164 7.50 -24.52 23.68
N SER A 165 7.49 -25.01 22.43
CA SER A 165 7.13 -26.38 22.09
C SER A 165 8.19 -27.41 22.53
N LEU A 166 9.46 -26.96 22.57
CA LEU A 166 10.62 -27.77 22.95
C LEU A 166 11.30 -27.19 24.18
N PRO A 167 11.95 -28.03 25.01
CA PRO A 167 12.76 -27.53 26.12
C PRO A 167 13.89 -26.62 25.71
N GLU A 168 14.39 -26.80 24.47
CA GLU A 168 15.46 -26.01 23.85
C GLU A 168 14.96 -24.68 23.30
N SER A 169 13.66 -24.48 23.16
CA SER A 169 13.06 -23.23 22.68
C SER A 169 13.67 -22.02 23.40
N LEU A 170 13.92 -20.96 22.69
CA LEU A 170 14.49 -19.73 23.24
C LEU A 170 13.62 -19.19 24.38
N LEU A 171 12.33 -19.12 24.13
CA LEU A 171 11.34 -18.61 25.07
C LEU A 171 10.59 -19.77 25.73
N HIS A 172 11.14 -20.26 26.82
CA HIS A 172 10.48 -21.26 27.68
C HIS A 172 10.70 -20.93 29.16
N GLY A 173 9.75 -20.32 29.81
CA GLY A 173 9.86 -19.81 31.18
C GLY A 173 9.85 -18.29 31.25
N GLY A 174 10.49 -17.72 32.29
CA GLY A 174 10.59 -16.29 32.49
C GLY A 174 11.72 -15.66 31.67
N PHE A 175 11.51 -14.46 31.15
CA PHE A 175 12.54 -13.67 30.51
C PHE A 175 12.46 -12.21 30.93
N ALA A 176 13.58 -11.50 30.85
CA ALA A 176 13.66 -10.07 31.17
C ALA A 176 14.70 -9.38 30.32
N SER A 177 14.50 -8.11 30.06
CA SER A 177 15.50 -7.25 29.42
C SER A 177 15.50 -5.83 29.96
N THR A 178 16.64 -5.16 29.82
CA THR A 178 16.77 -3.74 30.06
C THR A 178 17.57 -3.10 28.91
N THR A 179 17.12 -1.95 28.46
CA THR A 179 17.81 -1.14 27.46
C THR A 179 18.10 0.22 28.02
N PHE A 180 19.35 0.64 27.95
CA PHE A 180 19.80 2.00 28.31
C PHE A 180 20.10 2.80 27.06
N HIS A 181 19.36 3.88 26.82
CA HIS A 181 19.56 4.78 25.69
C HIS A 181 20.64 5.82 26.02
N LEU A 182 21.82 5.66 25.45
CA LEU A 182 22.92 6.64 25.57
C LEU A 182 22.56 7.94 24.85
N ASN A 183 21.93 7.83 23.68
CA ASN A 183 21.37 8.92 22.89
C ASN A 183 20.39 8.34 21.86
N LYS A 184 19.87 9.16 20.93
CA LYS A 184 18.93 8.71 19.88
C LYS A 184 19.48 7.67 18.91
N TYR A 185 20.80 7.49 18.86
CA TYR A 185 21.45 6.56 17.95
C TYR A 185 21.96 5.30 18.63
N LEU A 186 22.39 5.42 19.89
CA LEU A 186 23.14 4.38 20.59
C LEU A 186 22.39 3.86 21.82
N LYS A 187 22.32 2.55 21.96
CA LYS A 187 21.73 1.86 23.11
C LYS A 187 22.60 0.71 23.61
N LEU A 188 22.60 0.50 24.92
CA LEU A 188 23.17 -0.66 25.59
C LEU A 188 22.03 -1.54 26.06
N ILE A 189 22.17 -2.85 25.90
CA ILE A 189 21.11 -3.81 26.17
C ILE A 189 21.67 -4.93 27.04
N ALA A 190 20.90 -5.35 28.04
CA ALA A 190 21.12 -6.59 28.77
C ALA A 190 19.81 -7.38 28.81
N GLU A 191 19.87 -8.67 28.60
CA GLU A 191 18.71 -9.57 28.62
C GLU A 191 19.06 -10.94 29.19
N THR A 192 18.02 -11.60 29.70
CA THR A 192 18.08 -13.01 30.09
C THR A 192 16.78 -13.73 29.70
N ASP A 193 16.89 -14.93 29.18
CA ASP A 193 15.78 -15.80 28.77
C ASP A 193 15.62 -17.02 29.68
N SER A 194 16.10 -16.97 30.91
CA SER A 194 16.21 -18.04 31.89
C SER A 194 17.28 -19.13 31.60
N LYS A 195 17.83 -19.16 30.40
CA LYS A 195 18.85 -20.11 29.96
C LYS A 195 20.20 -19.46 29.73
N GLU A 196 20.19 -18.26 29.16
CA GLU A 196 21.39 -17.50 28.92
C GLU A 196 21.18 -16.01 29.21
N THR A 197 22.28 -15.34 29.48
CA THR A 197 22.32 -13.89 29.62
C THR A 197 23.19 -13.30 28.52
N ARG A 198 22.69 -12.23 27.86
CA ARG A 198 23.39 -11.51 26.80
C ARG A 198 23.48 -10.04 27.12
N THR A 199 24.55 -9.43 26.66
CA THR A 199 24.68 -7.99 26.57
C THR A 199 24.91 -7.58 25.14
N GLY A 200 24.39 -6.40 24.76
CA GLY A 200 24.49 -5.91 23.42
C GLY A 200 24.65 -4.42 23.31
N PHE A 201 25.11 -4.01 22.15
CA PHE A 201 25.23 -2.63 21.72
C PHE A 201 24.43 -2.45 20.44
N GLY A 202 23.49 -1.51 20.44
CA GLY A 202 22.64 -1.19 19.30
C GLY A 202 22.95 0.19 18.73
N LEU A 203 23.02 0.26 17.39
CA LEU A 203 23.14 1.51 16.62
C LEU A 203 21.90 1.64 15.74
N ASN A 204 21.21 2.79 15.82
CA ASN A 204 20.12 3.15 14.95
C ASN A 204 20.48 4.47 14.23
N THR A 205 20.32 4.53 12.91
CA THR A 205 20.59 5.75 12.16
C THR A 205 19.60 5.88 11.00
N SER A 206 19.17 7.11 10.73
CA SER A 206 18.33 7.41 9.59
C SER A 206 19.20 7.60 8.35
N MET A 207 18.98 6.81 7.30
CA MET A 207 19.69 6.92 6.03
C MET A 207 18.95 7.87 5.07
N ALA A 208 17.64 7.91 5.15
CA ALA A 208 16.78 8.80 4.38
C ALA A 208 15.55 9.18 5.22
N SER A 209 14.72 10.05 4.67
CA SER A 209 13.51 10.47 5.38
C SER A 209 12.65 9.29 5.84
N ASP A 210 12.56 8.22 5.07
CA ASP A 210 11.66 7.09 5.26
C ASP A 210 12.39 5.76 5.51
N LEU A 211 13.73 5.79 5.67
CA LEU A 211 14.56 4.61 5.79
C LEU A 211 15.52 4.74 6.97
N ASP A 212 15.38 3.84 7.94
CA ASP A 212 16.28 3.72 9.09
C ASP A 212 17.08 2.42 9.02
N LEU A 213 18.36 2.52 9.39
CA LEU A 213 19.29 1.42 9.50
C LEU A 213 19.49 1.06 10.98
N GLN A 214 19.51 -0.23 11.27
CA GLN A 214 19.81 -0.78 12.59
C GLN A 214 20.96 -1.76 12.53
N LEU A 215 21.84 -1.68 13.50
CA LEU A 215 22.91 -2.66 13.73
C LEU A 215 22.90 -3.06 15.20
N LEU A 216 22.94 -4.35 15.48
CA LEU A 216 23.05 -4.89 16.81
C LEU A 216 24.24 -5.83 16.88
N LEU A 217 25.10 -5.59 17.86
CA LEU A 217 26.20 -6.49 18.24
C LEU A 217 25.93 -6.98 19.65
N SER A 218 25.88 -8.28 19.87
CA SER A 218 25.69 -8.85 21.20
C SER A 218 26.65 -9.97 21.53
N LYS A 219 26.85 -10.18 22.81
CA LYS A 219 27.73 -11.21 23.37
C LYS A 219 27.01 -11.98 24.48
N LYS A 220 27.09 -13.30 24.45
CA LYS A 220 26.67 -14.19 25.52
C LYS A 220 27.66 -14.08 26.69
N ILE A 221 27.12 -13.89 27.90
CA ILE A 221 27.91 -13.79 29.13
C ILE A 221 27.90 -15.12 29.91
N SER A 222 26.79 -15.86 29.90
CA SER A 222 26.67 -17.13 30.61
C SER A 222 27.48 -18.24 29.91
N HIS A 223 28.21 -19.05 30.66
CA HIS A 223 29.25 -19.96 30.17
C HIS A 223 28.79 -21.42 29.93
N SER A 224 27.52 -21.70 29.83
CA SER A 224 27.07 -23.11 29.72
C SER A 224 27.36 -23.76 28.34
N ASP A 225 27.60 -22.98 27.30
CA ASP A 225 27.92 -23.48 25.96
C ASP A 225 28.82 -22.49 25.22
N PRO A 226 30.00 -22.90 24.72
CA PRO A 226 30.95 -22.04 24.01
C PRO A 226 30.54 -21.73 22.57
N THR A 227 29.44 -22.30 22.06
CA THR A 227 29.03 -22.07 20.67
C THR A 227 28.27 -20.73 20.54
N GLN A 228 28.59 -20.03 19.45
CA GLN A 228 27.98 -18.75 19.05
C GLN A 228 27.90 -17.65 20.14
N ILE A 229 29.05 -17.32 20.69
CA ILE A 229 29.24 -16.30 21.71
C ILE A 229 28.75 -14.92 21.20
N TYR A 230 29.01 -14.60 19.93
CA TYR A 230 28.70 -13.33 19.31
C TYR A 230 27.52 -13.43 18.35
N GLN A 231 26.64 -12.44 18.40
CA GLN A 231 25.55 -12.27 17.46
C GLN A 231 25.63 -10.90 16.82
N VAL A 232 25.52 -10.86 15.51
CA VAL A 232 25.41 -9.66 14.69
C VAL A 232 24.06 -9.68 14.00
N SER A 233 23.29 -8.62 14.19
CA SER A 233 22.02 -8.44 13.49
C SER A 233 22.02 -7.09 12.79
N PHE A 234 21.49 -7.09 11.58
CA PHE A 234 21.35 -5.94 10.72
C PHE A 234 19.89 -5.79 10.35
N GLY A 235 19.34 -4.57 10.36
CA GLY A 235 17.95 -4.29 10.04
C GLY A 235 17.79 -3.02 9.21
N LEU A 236 16.83 -3.06 8.30
CA LEU A 236 16.36 -1.91 7.53
C LEU A 236 14.87 -1.71 7.83
N ASN A 237 14.50 -0.52 8.30
CA ASN A 237 13.11 -0.14 8.53
C ASN A 237 12.69 0.89 7.50
N TYR A 238 11.61 0.60 6.78
CA TYR A 238 11.01 1.51 5.83
C TYR A 238 9.62 1.92 6.30
N PHE A 239 9.32 3.22 6.23
CA PHE A 239 8.05 3.80 6.64
C PHE A 239 7.26 4.24 5.41
N PHE A 240 6.16 3.54 5.11
CA PHE A 240 5.27 3.85 3.98
C PHE A 240 4.52 5.17 4.18
N ASP A 241 4.19 5.50 5.43
CA ASP A 241 3.51 6.73 5.80
C ASP A 241 3.98 7.24 7.16
N LYS A 242 4.77 8.32 7.14
CA LYS A 242 5.28 8.94 8.37
C LYS A 242 4.24 9.62 9.23
N GLN A 243 3.16 10.09 8.63
CA GLN A 243 2.11 10.77 9.38
C GLN A 243 1.39 9.79 10.30
N LEU A 244 1.12 8.57 9.82
CA LEU A 244 0.56 7.51 10.65
C LEU A 244 1.50 7.12 11.79
N VAL A 245 2.80 7.09 11.55
CA VAL A 245 3.81 6.79 12.58
C VAL A 245 3.83 7.86 13.67
N THR A 246 3.82 9.15 13.29
CA THR A 246 3.82 10.26 14.26
C THR A 246 2.51 10.37 15.03
N LEU A 247 1.39 10.02 14.44
CA LEU A 247 0.08 9.95 15.12
C LEU A 247 0.03 8.81 16.12
N SER A 248 0.61 7.65 15.80
CA SER A 248 0.70 6.51 16.72
C SER A 248 1.59 6.80 17.93
N ASP A 249 2.63 7.61 17.77
CA ASP A 249 3.56 7.97 18.85
C ASP A 249 3.02 9.09 19.76
N ASN A 250 2.20 10.00 19.23
CA ASN A 250 1.72 11.19 19.94
C ASN A 250 0.35 11.03 20.63
N LYS A 251 -0.42 9.99 20.34
CA LYS A 251 -1.72 9.74 20.96
C LYS A 251 -1.82 8.36 21.57
N LYS A 252 -2.50 8.29 22.70
CA LYS A 252 -2.88 7.06 23.42
C LYS A 252 -3.43 6.05 22.42
N ASN A 253 -2.69 4.96 22.24
CA ASN A 253 -2.87 3.91 21.25
C ASN A 253 -4.19 3.13 21.39
N SER A 254 -5.36 3.78 21.28
CA SER A 254 -6.61 3.03 21.09
C SER A 254 -6.93 2.96 19.60
N ILE A 255 -7.35 1.79 19.15
CA ILE A 255 -7.89 1.60 17.80
C ILE A 255 -9.01 2.61 17.54
N SER A 256 -9.80 2.94 18.57
CA SER A 256 -10.84 3.98 18.52
C SER A 256 -10.30 5.38 18.27
N ASP A 257 -9.12 5.75 18.74
CA ASP A 257 -8.57 7.10 18.58
C ASP A 257 -7.92 7.31 17.22
N VAL A 258 -7.22 6.31 16.69
CA VAL A 258 -6.71 6.32 15.31
C VAL A 258 -7.86 6.27 14.31
N ILE A 259 -8.90 5.48 14.61
CA ILE A 259 -10.13 5.40 13.79
C ILE A 259 -10.98 6.66 13.95
N SER A 260 -11.08 7.27 15.14
CA SER A 260 -11.92 8.46 15.35
C SER A 260 -11.33 9.74 14.78
N GLU A 261 -10.02 9.85 14.62
CA GLU A 261 -9.41 10.96 13.87
C GLU A 261 -9.47 10.74 12.35
N GLN A 262 -9.54 9.51 11.91
CA GLN A 262 -9.78 9.15 10.51
C GLN A 262 -11.26 8.99 10.17
N THR A 263 -12.12 8.65 11.12
CA THR A 263 -13.57 8.56 10.90
C THR A 263 -14.26 9.83 11.40
N LEU A 264 -14.75 10.62 10.48
CA LEU A 264 -15.87 11.54 10.70
C LEU A 264 -16.97 10.76 11.42
N THR A 265 -17.32 11.18 12.62
CA THR A 265 -18.30 10.47 13.48
C THR A 265 -19.58 10.13 12.71
N PRO A 266 -20.02 8.84 12.74
CA PRO A 266 -21.21 8.39 11.98
C PRO A 266 -22.53 9.03 12.43
N ASN A 267 -22.56 9.73 13.55
CA ASN A 267 -23.81 10.26 14.13
C ASN A 267 -24.41 11.49 13.43
N ASN A 268 -23.69 12.13 12.51
CA ASN A 268 -24.27 13.23 11.71
C ASN A 268 -24.60 12.81 10.26
N ALA A 269 -24.20 11.62 9.80
CA ALA A 269 -24.49 11.17 8.44
C ALA A 269 -25.92 10.65 8.23
N LEU A 270 -26.68 10.41 9.31
CA LEU A 270 -28.04 9.86 9.21
C LEU A 270 -29.17 10.91 9.18
N LYS A 271 -28.84 12.20 9.20
CA LYS A 271 -29.84 13.27 9.13
C LYS A 271 -29.86 14.08 7.84
N THR A 272 -29.04 13.80 6.85
CA THR A 272 -29.00 14.59 5.61
C THR A 272 -29.13 13.73 4.36
N THR A 273 -30.10 12.84 4.31
CA THR A 273 -30.62 12.29 3.05
C THR A 273 -31.91 13.01 2.66
N GLN A 274 -31.92 14.32 2.78
CA GLN A 274 -32.86 15.14 1.99
C GLN A 274 -31.99 15.83 0.94
N ALA A 275 -32.21 15.48 -0.32
CA ALA A 275 -31.77 16.27 -1.45
C ALA A 275 -32.20 17.70 -1.21
N ILE A 276 -31.25 18.58 -0.90
CA ILE A 276 -31.52 20.02 -0.87
C ILE A 276 -31.68 20.41 -2.33
N ASP A 277 -32.93 20.63 -2.69
CA ASP A 277 -33.34 21.21 -3.97
C ASP A 277 -32.92 22.70 -3.96
N TYR A 278 -31.79 22.98 -4.59
CA TYR A 278 -31.22 24.33 -4.66
C TYR A 278 -32.03 25.32 -5.46
N SER A 279 -33.19 24.91 -6.01
CA SER A 279 -34.01 25.76 -6.87
C SER A 279 -35.00 26.67 -6.12
N THR A 280 -35.20 26.50 -4.80
CA THR A 280 -36.33 27.18 -4.09
C THR A 280 -35.93 28.22 -3.06
N ASN A 281 -34.64 28.45 -2.78
CA ASN A 281 -34.21 29.40 -1.73
C ASN A 281 -33.61 30.73 -2.24
N GLN A 282 -33.63 31.01 -3.54
CA GLN A 282 -33.18 32.33 -4.02
C GLN A 282 -34.23 33.45 -3.93
N ASN A 283 -35.48 33.17 -3.57
CA ASN A 283 -36.55 34.19 -3.61
C ASN A 283 -36.92 34.81 -2.26
N ASN A 284 -36.28 34.49 -1.14
CA ASN A 284 -36.65 35.02 0.17
C ASN A 284 -35.63 35.90 0.88
N LEU A 285 -34.61 36.42 0.18
CA LEU A 285 -33.59 37.32 0.77
C LEU A 285 -33.56 38.72 0.10
N VAL A 286 -34.62 39.12 -0.58
CA VAL A 286 -34.79 40.50 -1.04
C VAL A 286 -35.98 41.08 -0.35
N ASN A 287 -35.82 41.58 0.87
CA ASN A 287 -36.51 42.72 1.43
C ASN A 287 -36.13 42.90 2.91
N SER A 288 -35.10 43.67 3.20
CA SER A 288 -35.12 44.69 4.25
C SER A 288 -33.79 45.48 4.30
N ASN A 289 -34.01 46.79 4.11
CA ASN A 289 -33.22 47.93 4.61
C ASN A 289 -32.01 48.44 3.82
N ASN A 290 -32.32 49.50 3.15
CA ASN A 290 -31.58 50.69 2.75
C ASN A 290 -30.39 51.05 3.66
N GLY A 291 -29.24 51.35 3.03
CA GLY A 291 -28.27 52.27 3.59
C GLY A 291 -26.83 52.01 3.20
N SER A 292 -26.33 52.67 2.15
CA SER A 292 -24.95 53.10 1.96
C SER A 292 -23.81 52.06 2.10
N ALA A 293 -23.74 51.09 1.20
CA ALA A 293 -22.49 50.34 0.92
C ALA A 293 -22.44 49.80 -0.53
N THR A 294 -23.02 50.52 -1.48
CA THR A 294 -23.31 49.99 -2.83
C THR A 294 -22.30 50.34 -3.90
N ASN A 295 -21.07 50.72 -3.57
CA ASN A 295 -20.11 51.13 -4.63
C ASN A 295 -18.77 50.38 -4.69
N ILE A 296 -18.55 49.29 -3.90
CA ILE A 296 -17.31 48.49 -3.99
C ILE A 296 -17.59 47.03 -4.41
N LEU A 297 -18.85 46.56 -4.39
CA LEU A 297 -19.21 45.18 -4.73
C LEU A 297 -19.73 44.98 -6.16
N LYS A 298 -19.66 46.00 -7.01
CA LYS A 298 -20.21 45.94 -8.38
C LYS A 298 -19.22 45.49 -9.48
N ASN A 299 -17.98 45.16 -9.15
CA ASN A 299 -16.94 44.95 -10.20
C ASN A 299 -16.57 43.49 -10.53
N GLN A 300 -17.29 42.47 -10.03
CA GLN A 300 -16.96 41.08 -10.41
C GLN A 300 -18.15 40.19 -10.81
N SER A 301 -19.35 40.72 -10.92
CA SER A 301 -20.53 39.92 -11.28
C SER A 301 -20.94 39.96 -12.76
N ASN A 302 -20.14 40.56 -13.64
CA ASN A 302 -20.43 40.62 -15.08
C ASN A 302 -19.11 40.57 -15.88
N LEU A 303 -18.33 39.48 -15.79
CA LEU A 303 -17.33 39.19 -16.80
C LEU A 303 -18.07 38.98 -18.14
N ASN A 304 -17.63 39.68 -19.19
CA ASN A 304 -18.22 39.48 -20.50
C ASN A 304 -17.78 38.11 -21.09
N GLN A 305 -18.50 37.60 -22.07
CA GLN A 305 -18.24 36.29 -22.68
C GLN A 305 -16.81 36.12 -23.17
N ASN A 306 -16.20 37.22 -23.66
CA ASN A 306 -14.83 37.20 -24.19
C ASN A 306 -13.80 37.05 -23.06
N GLU A 307 -13.98 37.72 -21.91
CA GLU A 307 -13.11 37.62 -20.75
C GLU A 307 -13.18 36.21 -20.15
N LEU A 308 -14.39 35.61 -20.05
CA LEU A 308 -14.59 34.23 -19.58
C LEU A 308 -13.86 33.25 -20.50
N THR A 309 -13.93 33.45 -21.81
CA THR A 309 -13.22 32.59 -22.79
C THR A 309 -11.72 32.70 -22.62
N GLU A 310 -11.16 33.91 -22.48
CA GLU A 310 -9.73 34.14 -22.31
C GLU A 310 -9.21 33.51 -21.00
N ILE A 311 -9.94 33.65 -19.89
CA ILE A 311 -9.61 32.98 -18.62
C ILE A 311 -9.63 31.45 -18.80
N SER A 312 -10.67 30.94 -19.47
CA SER A 312 -10.80 29.50 -19.73
C SER A 312 -9.65 28.95 -20.58
N GLU A 313 -9.19 29.71 -21.60
CA GLU A 313 -8.04 29.33 -22.43
C GLU A 313 -6.74 29.26 -21.62
N ARG A 314 -6.52 30.23 -20.72
CA ARG A 314 -5.35 30.20 -19.83
C ARG A 314 -5.39 29.00 -18.90
N ILE A 315 -6.54 28.75 -18.25
CA ILE A 315 -6.70 27.58 -17.36
C ILE A 315 -6.50 26.28 -18.15
N ALA A 316 -7.11 26.15 -19.34
CA ALA A 316 -6.98 24.95 -20.15
C ALA A 316 -5.52 24.69 -20.59
N LYS A 317 -4.80 25.76 -20.97
CA LYS A 317 -3.39 25.67 -21.33
C LYS A 317 -2.54 25.21 -20.15
N VAL A 318 -2.68 25.83 -19.00
CA VAL A 318 -1.93 25.47 -17.78
C VAL A 318 -2.25 24.03 -17.35
N LEU A 319 -3.51 23.60 -17.38
CA LEU A 319 -3.88 22.24 -17.10
C LEU A 319 -3.23 21.25 -18.07
N SER A 320 -3.20 21.57 -19.36
CA SER A 320 -2.55 20.71 -20.37
C SER A 320 -1.04 20.60 -20.13
N GLU A 321 -0.38 21.67 -19.73
CA GLU A 321 1.05 21.70 -19.37
C GLU A 321 1.33 20.87 -18.09
N HIS A 322 0.33 20.69 -17.22
CA HIS A 322 0.40 19.88 -15.99
C HIS A 322 -0.21 18.47 -16.16
N GLY A 323 -0.31 17.97 -17.37
CA GLY A 323 -0.64 16.56 -17.57
C GLY A 323 -2.12 16.21 -17.63
N PHE A 324 -2.95 17.14 -18.01
CA PHE A 324 -4.37 16.88 -18.26
C PHE A 324 -4.69 16.89 -19.75
N GLY A 325 -5.58 16.00 -20.17
CA GLY A 325 -6.10 15.91 -21.52
C GLY A 325 -7.63 15.99 -21.57
N GLU A 326 -8.21 16.04 -22.77
CA GLU A 326 -9.67 16.13 -23.00
C GLU A 326 -10.35 17.21 -22.16
N ILE A 327 -9.66 18.34 -21.93
CA ILE A 327 -10.08 19.40 -21.02
C ILE A 327 -11.28 20.13 -21.62
N SER A 328 -12.33 20.27 -20.84
CA SER A 328 -13.50 21.09 -21.14
C SER A 328 -13.77 22.02 -19.96
N ILE A 329 -13.94 23.31 -20.22
CA ILE A 329 -14.18 24.34 -19.21
C ILE A 329 -15.45 25.10 -19.56
N GLY A 330 -16.35 25.24 -18.62
CA GLY A 330 -17.58 26.00 -18.71
C GLY A 330 -17.74 26.96 -17.55
N SER A 331 -18.41 28.08 -17.79
CA SER A 331 -18.81 29.03 -16.74
C SER A 331 -20.11 29.68 -17.14
N THR A 332 -20.99 29.86 -16.17
CA THR A 332 -22.31 30.54 -16.37
C THR A 332 -22.23 32.04 -16.14
N GLY A 333 -21.05 32.60 -15.87
CA GLY A 333 -20.85 34.05 -15.64
C GLY A 333 -21.31 34.53 -14.25
N ASP A 334 -21.99 33.69 -13.49
CA ASP A 334 -22.42 33.92 -12.09
C ASP A 334 -21.39 33.48 -11.04
N GLY A 335 -20.19 33.15 -11.48
CA GLY A 335 -19.10 32.63 -10.64
C GLY A 335 -19.07 31.10 -10.54
N ASN A 336 -19.92 30.38 -11.24
CA ASN A 336 -19.91 28.93 -11.27
C ASN A 336 -19.00 28.42 -12.40
N TRP A 337 -17.96 27.68 -12.04
CA TRP A 337 -17.01 27.09 -12.95
C TRP A 337 -17.14 25.58 -12.98
N ARG A 338 -16.99 24.99 -14.14
CA ARG A 338 -16.98 23.54 -14.35
C ARG A 338 -15.76 23.15 -15.19
N ILE A 339 -14.99 22.21 -14.66
CA ILE A 339 -13.82 21.66 -15.34
C ILE A 339 -14.02 20.16 -15.46
N ARG A 340 -13.93 19.64 -16.68
CA ARG A 340 -13.85 18.21 -16.96
C ARG A 340 -12.52 17.94 -17.63
N ALA A 341 -11.74 17.00 -17.09
CA ALA A 341 -10.42 16.67 -17.59
C ALA A 341 -10.06 15.21 -17.38
N GLU A 342 -9.22 14.66 -18.24
CA GLU A 342 -8.62 13.34 -18.08
C GLU A 342 -7.22 13.51 -17.47
N PRO A 343 -6.92 12.91 -16.31
CA PRO A 343 -5.66 13.09 -15.60
C PRO A 343 -4.57 12.18 -16.19
N VAL A 344 -4.17 12.42 -17.43
CA VAL A 344 -3.20 11.59 -18.17
C VAL A 344 -1.87 11.48 -17.44
N GLY A 345 -1.41 12.56 -16.82
CA GLY A 345 -0.18 12.62 -16.03
C GLY A 345 -0.33 12.18 -14.56
N TRP A 346 -1.56 12.01 -14.05
CA TRP A 346 -1.85 11.83 -12.62
C TRP A 346 -2.63 10.54 -12.34
N ARG A 347 -2.22 9.44 -12.95
CA ARG A 347 -2.96 8.18 -12.89
C ARG A 347 -2.80 7.40 -11.59
N LYS A 348 -1.80 7.71 -10.76
CA LYS A 348 -1.51 6.94 -9.54
C LYS A 348 -2.58 7.09 -8.46
N ASN A 349 -3.23 8.25 -8.41
CA ASN A 349 -4.37 8.49 -7.52
C ASN A 349 -5.23 9.63 -8.07
N GLN A 350 -6.52 9.41 -8.20
CA GLN A 350 -7.47 10.40 -8.75
C GLN A 350 -7.54 11.68 -7.91
N LEU A 351 -7.38 11.60 -6.58
CA LEU A 351 -7.44 12.78 -5.71
C LEU A 351 -6.27 13.73 -5.93
N ASP A 352 -5.11 13.24 -6.35
CA ASP A 352 -3.97 14.10 -6.70
C ASP A 352 -4.32 14.97 -7.91
N GLY A 353 -4.97 14.39 -8.94
CA GLY A 353 -5.47 15.14 -10.11
C GLY A 353 -6.49 16.22 -9.73
N VAL A 354 -7.42 15.92 -8.83
CA VAL A 354 -8.38 16.92 -8.31
C VAL A 354 -7.63 18.06 -7.62
N GLY A 355 -6.66 17.74 -6.77
CA GLY A 355 -5.88 18.74 -6.03
C GLY A 355 -5.08 19.67 -6.93
N VAL A 356 -4.44 19.13 -7.96
CA VAL A 356 -3.71 19.93 -8.96
C VAL A 356 -4.65 20.92 -9.65
N ILE A 357 -5.83 20.46 -10.12
CA ILE A 357 -6.81 21.36 -10.75
C ILE A 357 -7.26 22.47 -9.79
N PHE A 358 -7.58 22.13 -8.53
CA PHE A 358 -7.95 23.13 -7.53
C PHE A 358 -6.83 24.13 -7.25
N GLY A 359 -5.57 23.66 -7.12
CA GLY A 359 -4.42 24.53 -6.92
C GLY A 359 -4.22 25.53 -8.07
N LEU A 360 -4.27 25.05 -9.31
CA LEU A 360 -4.13 25.89 -10.50
C LEU A 360 -5.31 26.85 -10.68
N PHE A 361 -6.54 26.40 -10.37
CA PHE A 361 -7.73 27.25 -10.44
C PHE A 361 -7.65 28.42 -9.46
N LEU A 362 -7.19 28.22 -8.23
CA LEU A 362 -7.04 29.28 -7.24
C LEU A 362 -6.04 30.37 -7.63
N LYS A 363 -5.11 30.10 -8.56
CA LYS A 363 -4.20 31.12 -9.11
C LYS A 363 -4.90 32.08 -10.08
N GLU A 364 -5.87 31.56 -10.81
CA GLU A 364 -6.57 32.33 -11.86
C GLU A 364 -7.85 33.00 -11.35
N ILE A 365 -8.56 32.36 -10.39
CA ILE A 365 -9.83 32.83 -9.89
C ILE A 365 -9.74 33.16 -8.39
N THR A 366 -9.86 34.43 -8.06
CA THR A 366 -9.74 34.97 -6.70
C THR A 366 -11.06 35.33 -6.04
N SER A 367 -12.16 35.34 -6.80
CA SER A 367 -13.49 35.69 -6.26
C SER A 367 -13.97 34.65 -5.24
N LYS A 368 -14.13 35.04 -3.99
CA LYS A 368 -14.49 34.15 -2.87
C LYS A 368 -15.84 33.44 -3.07
N ASN A 369 -16.77 34.06 -3.78
CA ASN A 369 -18.11 33.52 -4.03
C ASN A 369 -18.13 32.57 -5.25
N SER A 370 -17.02 32.43 -5.98
CA SER A 370 -16.95 31.50 -7.10
C SER A 370 -16.94 30.07 -6.60
N THR A 371 -17.69 29.20 -7.29
CA THR A 371 -17.69 27.75 -7.07
C THR A 371 -17.00 27.04 -8.23
N ILE A 372 -16.43 25.90 -7.92
CA ILE A 372 -15.81 25.05 -8.93
C ILE A 372 -16.29 23.60 -8.78
N THR A 373 -16.68 23.02 -9.88
CA THR A 373 -16.95 21.59 -10.03
C THR A 373 -15.88 20.98 -10.92
N VAL A 374 -15.08 20.09 -10.38
CA VAL A 374 -14.06 19.33 -11.11
C VAL A 374 -14.56 17.91 -11.31
N THR A 375 -14.63 17.45 -12.56
CA THR A 375 -14.96 16.06 -12.91
C THR A 375 -13.76 15.45 -13.62
N LEU A 376 -13.11 14.47 -13.01
CA LEU A 376 -12.11 13.66 -13.68
C LEU A 376 -12.78 12.57 -14.50
N THR A 377 -12.18 12.26 -15.65
CA THR A 377 -12.66 11.20 -16.53
C THR A 377 -11.55 10.19 -16.81
N TYR A 378 -11.95 8.95 -17.07
CA TYR A 378 -11.10 7.94 -17.69
C TYR A 378 -11.81 7.37 -18.91
N LEU A 379 -11.13 7.35 -20.04
CA LEU A 379 -11.75 7.00 -21.35
C LEU A 379 -13.07 7.74 -21.57
N LYS A 380 -13.11 9.04 -21.24
CA LYS A 380 -14.31 9.92 -21.30
C LYS A 380 -15.47 9.51 -20.40
N GLN A 381 -15.26 8.65 -19.43
CA GLN A 381 -16.23 8.28 -18.42
C GLN A 381 -15.91 8.96 -17.09
N PRO A 382 -16.87 9.62 -16.43
CA PRO A 382 -16.64 10.24 -15.12
C PRO A 382 -16.24 9.20 -14.07
N THR A 383 -15.17 9.49 -13.32
CA THR A 383 -14.69 8.65 -12.22
C THR A 383 -14.92 9.30 -10.87
N VAL A 384 -14.50 10.53 -10.69
CA VAL A 384 -14.71 11.32 -9.47
C VAL A 384 -15.11 12.74 -9.83
N THR A 385 -16.06 13.29 -9.07
CA THR A 385 -16.44 14.70 -9.12
C THR A 385 -16.24 15.34 -7.75
N ALA A 386 -15.56 16.49 -7.73
CA ALA A 386 -15.31 17.28 -6.54
C ALA A 386 -15.90 18.69 -6.71
N VAL A 387 -16.61 19.15 -5.69
CA VAL A 387 -17.26 20.47 -5.69
C VAL A 387 -16.80 21.28 -4.48
N SER A 388 -16.45 22.54 -4.69
CA SER A 388 -16.07 23.46 -3.62
C SER A 388 -16.27 24.92 -4.04
N SER A 389 -16.23 25.86 -3.06
CA SER A 389 -16.08 27.29 -3.33
C SER A 389 -14.62 27.72 -3.20
N VAL A 390 -14.23 28.83 -3.82
CA VAL A 390 -12.89 29.43 -3.65
C VAL A 390 -12.60 29.74 -2.19
N HIS A 391 -13.62 30.22 -1.43
CA HIS A 391 -13.47 30.44 0.00
C HIS A 391 -13.16 29.14 0.75
N CYS A 392 -13.95 28.09 0.55
CA CYS A 392 -13.77 26.80 1.23
C CYS A 392 -12.49 26.08 0.79
N LEU A 393 -12.04 26.23 -0.47
CA LEU A 393 -10.74 25.73 -0.92
C LEU A 393 -9.57 26.42 -0.20
N THR A 394 -9.68 27.73 0.03
CA THR A 394 -8.66 28.50 0.75
C THR A 394 -8.57 28.04 2.21
N GLU A 395 -9.72 27.86 2.88
CA GLU A 395 -9.81 27.30 4.22
C GLU A 395 -9.27 25.86 4.29
N PHE A 396 -9.62 25.04 3.31
CA PHE A 396 -9.14 23.67 3.21
C PHE A 396 -7.61 23.61 3.08
N ARG A 397 -7.02 24.51 2.30
CA ARG A 397 -5.57 24.58 2.10
C ARG A 397 -4.82 24.84 3.40
N VAL A 398 -5.35 25.68 4.30
CA VAL A 398 -4.72 25.96 5.61
C VAL A 398 -5.04 24.93 6.69
N GLY A 399 -5.76 23.86 6.37
CA GLY A 399 -5.99 22.74 7.28
C GLY A 399 -7.45 22.49 7.67
N ASN A 400 -8.39 23.38 7.29
CA ASN A 400 -9.79 23.28 7.70
C ASN A 400 -10.57 22.35 6.74
N ASN A 401 -10.92 21.15 7.20
CA ASN A 401 -11.71 20.20 6.40
C ASN A 401 -13.21 20.57 6.34
N TYR A 402 -13.64 21.51 7.16
CA TYR A 402 -15.03 22.01 7.21
C TYR A 402 -15.06 23.51 6.97
N CYS A 403 -16.07 23.96 6.22
CA CYS A 403 -16.30 25.34 5.85
C CYS A 403 -17.80 25.58 5.82
N GLU A 404 -18.27 26.66 6.44
CA GLU A 404 -19.70 27.05 6.48
C GLU A 404 -20.67 25.94 6.93
N GLY A 405 -20.20 25.04 7.83
CA GLY A 405 -21.02 23.96 8.40
C GLY A 405 -21.10 22.68 7.56
N HIS A 406 -20.37 22.59 6.44
CA HIS A 406 -20.26 21.39 5.61
C HIS A 406 -18.80 21.04 5.28
N GLU A 407 -18.58 19.89 4.65
CA GLU A 407 -17.24 19.50 4.14
C GLU A 407 -16.73 20.57 3.16
N SER A 408 -15.47 21.01 3.33
CA SER A 408 -14.84 22.03 2.45
C SER A 408 -14.79 21.59 1.00
N ILE A 409 -14.70 20.28 0.75
CA ILE A 409 -14.77 19.66 -0.56
C ILE A 409 -15.81 18.55 -0.53
N GLN A 410 -16.81 18.64 -1.38
CA GLN A 410 -17.82 17.60 -1.56
C GLN A 410 -17.38 16.65 -2.67
N LEU A 411 -17.31 15.35 -2.38
CA LEU A 411 -16.90 14.31 -3.32
C LEU A 411 -18.08 13.46 -3.78
N TYR A 412 -18.07 13.12 -5.06
CA TYR A 412 -19.07 12.26 -5.69
C TYR A 412 -18.37 11.28 -6.64
N GLN A 413 -18.86 10.05 -6.70
CA GLN A 413 -18.33 8.99 -7.54
C GLN A 413 -19.18 8.80 -8.81
N GLY A 414 -18.50 8.50 -9.94
CA GLY A 414 -19.16 8.22 -11.21
C GLY A 414 -19.93 9.43 -11.79
N LYS A 415 -21.04 9.16 -12.45
CA LYS A 415 -21.90 10.21 -13.01
C LYS A 415 -22.61 10.95 -11.87
N TYR A 416 -22.14 12.13 -11.57
CA TYR A 416 -22.84 13.04 -10.68
C TYR A 416 -24.06 13.63 -11.41
N ASN A 417 -25.26 13.39 -10.87
CA ASN A 417 -26.51 14.00 -11.39
C ASN A 417 -26.61 15.47 -10.98
N VAL A 418 -25.68 16.32 -11.40
CA VAL A 418 -26.04 17.71 -11.65
C VAL A 418 -26.86 17.66 -12.93
N GLN A 419 -28.11 18.11 -12.87
CA GLN A 419 -28.84 18.41 -14.09
C GLN A 419 -28.02 19.45 -14.85
N LEU A 420 -27.22 18.98 -15.78
CA LEU A 420 -26.48 19.76 -16.74
C LEU A 420 -27.53 20.28 -17.73
N GLN A 421 -28.24 21.35 -17.35
CA GLN A 421 -28.98 22.12 -18.30
C GLN A 421 -27.96 22.70 -19.25
N ASN A 422 -28.13 22.43 -20.54
CA ASN A 422 -27.36 22.88 -21.70
C ASN A 422 -26.00 23.49 -21.33
N GLU A 423 -24.96 22.63 -21.30
CA GLU A 423 -23.62 23.01 -20.87
C GLU A 423 -23.07 24.07 -21.84
N ASP A 424 -23.05 25.32 -21.45
CA ASP A 424 -22.32 26.37 -22.15
C ASP A 424 -20.83 26.17 -21.90
N TRP A 425 -20.25 25.17 -22.59
CA TRP A 425 -18.82 24.95 -22.59
C TRP A 425 -18.14 26.09 -23.38
N LEU A 426 -17.29 26.87 -22.71
CA LEU A 426 -16.45 27.88 -23.32
C LEU A 426 -15.29 27.25 -24.11
N ILE A 427 -14.73 26.16 -23.56
CA ILE A 427 -13.67 25.36 -24.18
C ILE A 427 -14.04 23.89 -24.13
N THR A 428 -13.75 23.18 -25.21
CA THR A 428 -13.99 21.74 -25.31
C THR A 428 -12.78 21.02 -25.89
N LYS A 429 -12.41 19.85 -25.32
CA LYS A 429 -11.39 18.94 -25.86
C LYS A 429 -10.01 19.58 -26.05
N TYR A 430 -9.60 20.44 -25.15
CA TYR A 430 -8.27 21.03 -25.18
C TYR A 430 -7.23 20.04 -24.65
N GLY A 431 -6.01 20.10 -25.16
CA GLY A 431 -4.91 19.21 -24.78
C GLY A 431 -4.94 17.84 -25.48
N PRO A 432 -4.16 16.87 -24.99
CA PRO A 432 -4.12 15.52 -25.54
C PRO A 432 -5.51 14.87 -25.60
N THR A 433 -5.85 14.32 -26.75
CA THR A 433 -7.16 13.71 -27.02
C THR A 433 -7.03 12.21 -27.27
N ILE A 434 -8.08 11.58 -27.80
CA ILE A 434 -8.06 10.19 -28.28
C ILE A 434 -6.83 9.94 -29.15
N PHE A 435 -6.27 8.73 -29.10
CA PHE A 435 -5.02 8.31 -29.72
C PHE A 435 -3.75 8.91 -29.10
N HIS A 436 -3.81 9.42 -27.88
CA HIS A 436 -2.63 9.78 -27.11
C HIS A 436 -2.02 8.50 -26.48
N PRO A 437 -0.93 7.96 -27.04
CA PRO A 437 -0.35 6.73 -26.54
C PRO A 437 0.34 6.95 -25.19
N GLU A 438 0.10 6.04 -24.27
CA GLU A 438 0.82 5.96 -23.01
C GLU A 438 1.77 4.76 -23.06
N ILE A 439 3.02 4.96 -22.66
CA ILE A 439 4.00 3.90 -22.50
C ILE A 439 4.23 3.66 -21.02
N GLU A 440 3.96 2.42 -20.58
CA GLU A 440 4.23 1.95 -19.22
C GLU A 440 5.49 1.09 -19.19
N LEU A 441 6.44 1.44 -18.32
CA LEU A 441 7.62 0.63 -18.06
C LEU A 441 7.52 0.02 -16.67
N LYS A 442 7.59 -1.32 -16.59
CA LYS A 442 7.61 -2.02 -15.31
C LYS A 442 8.50 -3.26 -15.34
N PRO A 443 9.18 -3.60 -14.22
CA PRO A 443 9.89 -4.86 -14.11
C PRO A 443 8.92 -6.02 -14.14
N VAL A 444 9.36 -7.13 -14.71
CA VAL A 444 8.76 -8.45 -14.59
C VAL A 444 9.79 -9.34 -13.92
N ILE A 445 9.40 -9.96 -12.84
CA ILE A 445 10.30 -10.83 -12.09
C ILE A 445 9.56 -12.10 -11.64
N ASN A 446 10.16 -13.24 -11.90
CA ASN A 446 9.80 -14.51 -11.28
C ASN A 446 10.94 -14.94 -10.38
N TYR A 447 10.64 -15.41 -9.19
CA TYR A 447 11.66 -15.82 -8.24
C TYR A 447 11.19 -16.96 -7.33
N VAL A 448 12.18 -17.65 -6.80
CA VAL A 448 12.01 -18.69 -5.79
C VAL A 448 13.02 -18.43 -4.67
N ILE A 449 12.54 -18.45 -3.44
CA ILE A 449 13.33 -18.21 -2.24
C ILE A 449 13.30 -19.47 -1.36
N GLY A 450 14.46 -19.88 -0.89
CA GLY A 450 14.59 -20.99 0.06
C GLY A 450 14.27 -22.36 -0.54
N SER A 451 14.58 -22.60 -1.83
CA SER A 451 14.45 -23.91 -2.45
C SER A 451 15.67 -24.79 -2.20
N GLU A 452 15.58 -26.08 -2.49
CA GLU A 452 16.68 -27.02 -2.48
C GLU A 452 17.78 -26.69 -3.51
N TYR A 453 17.46 -25.83 -4.50
CA TYR A 453 18.38 -25.38 -5.57
C TYR A 453 19.08 -24.06 -5.26
N GLY A 454 18.86 -23.47 -4.09
CA GLY A 454 19.50 -22.25 -3.66
C GLY A 454 18.61 -21.34 -2.81
N LEU A 455 19.24 -20.39 -2.13
CA LEU A 455 18.52 -19.43 -1.29
C LEU A 455 17.65 -18.50 -2.12
N TYR A 456 18.14 -18.07 -3.28
CA TYR A 456 17.42 -17.14 -4.15
C TYR A 456 17.70 -17.44 -5.62
N ASN A 457 16.68 -17.79 -6.35
CA ASN A 457 16.70 -17.95 -7.80
C ASN A 457 15.72 -16.97 -8.43
N TYR A 458 16.08 -16.39 -9.57
CA TYR A 458 15.27 -15.36 -10.22
C TYR A 458 15.37 -15.39 -11.75
N SER A 459 14.35 -14.81 -12.38
CA SER A 459 14.34 -14.42 -13.78
C SER A 459 13.72 -13.05 -13.90
N LEU A 460 14.48 -12.08 -14.41
CA LEU A 460 14.13 -10.66 -14.49
C LEU A 460 13.97 -10.23 -15.94
N GLY A 461 12.98 -9.41 -16.22
CA GLY A 461 12.75 -8.74 -17.50
C GLY A 461 12.17 -7.34 -17.33
N LEU A 462 12.07 -6.63 -18.42
CA LEU A 462 11.35 -5.36 -18.54
C LEU A 462 10.10 -5.58 -19.37
N ASN A 463 8.94 -5.19 -18.85
CA ASN A 463 7.70 -5.11 -19.62
C ASN A 463 7.49 -3.68 -20.10
N THR A 464 7.37 -3.51 -21.41
CA THR A 464 6.99 -2.25 -22.05
C THR A 464 5.54 -2.40 -22.52
N GLY A 465 4.64 -1.64 -21.88
CA GLY A 465 3.22 -1.60 -22.21
C GLY A 465 2.89 -0.37 -23.05
N TRP A 466 1.95 -0.51 -23.97
CA TRP A 466 1.34 0.57 -24.75
C TRP A 466 -0.15 0.59 -24.47
N GLU A 467 -0.67 1.74 -24.13
CA GLU A 467 -2.09 1.98 -23.88
C GLU A 467 -2.54 3.09 -24.84
N VAL A 468 -3.55 2.80 -25.65
CA VAL A 468 -4.07 3.75 -26.64
C VAL A 468 -5.58 3.84 -26.49
N PRO A 469 -6.10 4.95 -25.92
CA PRO A 469 -7.54 5.24 -25.93
C PRO A 469 -8.04 5.40 -27.37
N ILE A 470 -9.00 4.55 -27.80
CA ILE A 470 -9.55 4.60 -29.16
C ILE A 470 -10.84 5.42 -29.21
N ALA A 471 -11.76 5.14 -28.26
CA ALA A 471 -13.05 5.78 -28.16
C ALA A 471 -13.52 5.83 -26.71
N LYS A 472 -14.71 6.38 -26.46
CA LYS A 472 -15.30 6.38 -25.14
C LYS A 472 -15.44 4.93 -24.63
N GLY A 473 -14.77 4.66 -23.51
CA GLY A 473 -14.74 3.33 -22.89
C GLY A 473 -13.95 2.27 -23.65
N LEU A 474 -13.35 2.58 -24.81
CA LEU A 474 -12.62 1.64 -25.64
C LEU A 474 -11.12 1.88 -25.60
N LEU A 475 -10.37 0.89 -25.14
CA LEU A 475 -8.92 0.92 -24.99
C LEU A 475 -8.29 -0.24 -25.79
N TRP A 476 -7.23 0.07 -26.54
CA TRP A 476 -6.28 -0.92 -27.03
C TRP A 476 -5.04 -0.92 -26.13
N ASN A 477 -4.62 -2.09 -25.68
CA ASN A 477 -3.37 -2.23 -24.97
C ASN A 477 -2.55 -3.39 -25.51
N ALA A 478 -1.24 -3.19 -25.59
CA ALA A 478 -0.28 -4.21 -25.95
C ALA A 478 0.90 -4.14 -24.97
N SER A 479 1.60 -5.25 -24.79
CA SER A 479 2.83 -5.24 -23.99
C SER A 479 3.85 -6.25 -24.51
N TYR A 480 5.11 -5.89 -24.37
CA TYR A 480 6.25 -6.68 -24.81
C TYR A 480 7.25 -6.87 -23.67
N ILE A 481 7.64 -8.10 -23.43
CA ILE A 481 8.64 -8.45 -22.43
C ILE A 481 10.02 -8.60 -23.08
N SER A 482 11.02 -7.92 -22.49
CA SER A 482 12.44 -8.06 -22.82
C SER A 482 13.15 -8.67 -21.61
N PRO A 483 13.65 -9.91 -21.69
CA PRO A 483 14.43 -10.52 -20.61
C PRO A 483 15.73 -9.74 -20.37
N ILE A 484 16.13 -9.61 -19.10
CA ILE A 484 17.36 -8.90 -18.70
C ILE A 484 18.38 -9.89 -18.13
N SER A 485 17.99 -10.71 -17.15
CA SER A 485 18.89 -11.60 -16.44
C SER A 485 18.13 -12.75 -15.77
N SER A 486 18.79 -13.90 -15.64
CA SER A 486 18.24 -15.06 -14.92
C SER A 486 19.37 -15.83 -14.22
N SER A 487 19.07 -16.38 -13.04
CA SER A 487 19.94 -17.34 -12.38
C SER A 487 20.03 -18.65 -13.16
N SER A 488 21.02 -19.49 -12.86
CA SER A 488 21.28 -20.77 -13.55
C SER A 488 20.03 -21.68 -13.58
N GLU A 489 19.29 -21.75 -12.48
CA GLU A 489 18.11 -22.62 -12.35
C GLU A 489 16.93 -22.17 -13.20
N TYR A 490 16.89 -20.91 -13.61
CA TYR A 490 15.94 -20.39 -14.60
C TYR A 490 16.51 -20.40 -16.03
N ALA A 491 17.83 -20.19 -16.19
CA ALA A 491 18.47 -20.01 -17.49
C ALA A 491 18.73 -21.33 -18.22
N ASN A 492 19.14 -22.39 -17.50
CA ASN A 492 19.50 -23.68 -18.06
C ASN A 492 18.24 -24.47 -18.44
N GLU A 493 18.27 -25.17 -19.58
CA GLU A 493 17.16 -26.00 -20.05
C GLU A 493 16.75 -27.10 -19.06
N GLN A 494 17.69 -27.62 -18.29
CA GLN A 494 17.48 -28.62 -17.24
C GLN A 494 17.30 -28.02 -15.85
N GLY A 495 17.28 -26.67 -15.75
CA GLY A 495 17.12 -25.98 -14.48
C GLY A 495 15.71 -26.19 -13.89
N ALA A 496 15.64 -26.30 -12.57
CA ALA A 496 14.41 -26.65 -11.86
C ALA A 496 13.25 -25.65 -12.10
N PHE A 497 13.56 -24.41 -12.44
CA PHE A 497 12.59 -23.32 -12.64
C PHE A 497 12.56 -22.81 -14.09
N ASN A 498 13.16 -23.50 -15.04
CA ASN A 498 13.23 -23.08 -16.44
C ASN A 498 11.85 -22.80 -17.06
N ASN A 499 10.84 -23.63 -16.74
CA ASN A 499 9.46 -23.45 -17.23
C ASN A 499 8.79 -22.13 -16.75
N SER A 500 9.35 -21.49 -15.72
CA SER A 500 8.86 -20.20 -15.18
C SER A 500 9.77 -19.05 -15.57
N ARG A 501 10.68 -19.24 -16.51
CA ARG A 501 11.59 -18.20 -17.00
C ARG A 501 10.82 -17.08 -17.68
N VAL A 502 11.23 -15.85 -17.46
CA VAL A 502 10.74 -14.67 -18.19
C VAL A 502 11.23 -14.78 -19.64
N LEU A 503 10.30 -14.96 -20.56
CA LEU A 503 10.57 -15.15 -21.99
C LEU A 503 10.36 -13.84 -22.76
N GLN A 504 11.14 -13.66 -23.82
CA GLN A 504 10.98 -12.55 -24.75
C GLN A 504 9.72 -12.73 -25.58
N GLY A 505 8.96 -11.64 -25.79
CA GLY A 505 7.85 -11.62 -26.72
C GLY A 505 6.69 -10.74 -26.32
N LEU A 506 5.69 -10.75 -27.18
CA LEU A 506 4.43 -10.03 -26.98
C LEU A 506 3.64 -10.73 -25.85
N SER A 507 3.59 -10.10 -24.68
CA SER A 507 2.95 -10.67 -23.50
C SER A 507 1.45 -10.39 -23.44
N ALA A 508 0.98 -9.27 -24.02
CA ALA A 508 -0.45 -8.98 -24.18
C ALA A 508 -0.71 -8.20 -25.47
N ASN A 509 -1.92 -8.35 -26.01
CA ASN A 509 -2.45 -7.54 -27.10
C ASN A 509 -3.98 -7.66 -27.07
N GLN A 510 -4.65 -6.66 -26.49
CA GLN A 510 -6.04 -6.72 -26.08
C GLN A 510 -6.80 -5.46 -26.49
N ILE A 511 -8.09 -5.63 -26.73
CA ILE A 511 -9.06 -4.54 -26.82
C ILE A 511 -10.04 -4.71 -25.66
N SER A 512 -10.23 -3.68 -24.88
CA SER A 512 -11.15 -3.64 -23.75
C SER A 512 -12.19 -2.55 -23.97
N TYR A 513 -13.45 -2.87 -23.68
CA TYR A 513 -14.55 -1.92 -23.66
C TYR A 513 -15.21 -1.93 -22.29
N ASN A 514 -15.23 -0.78 -21.62
CA ASN A 514 -15.89 -0.62 -20.33
C ASN A 514 -16.97 0.46 -20.38
N ASN A 515 -17.99 0.33 -19.53
CA ASN A 515 -19.07 1.30 -19.40
C ASN A 515 -19.78 1.15 -18.05
N GLU A 516 -20.25 2.29 -17.49
CA GLU A 516 -21.20 2.29 -16.38
C GLU A 516 -22.60 2.04 -16.94
N VAL A 517 -23.14 0.83 -16.73
CA VAL A 517 -24.47 0.41 -17.25
C VAL A 517 -25.62 0.87 -16.36
N PHE A 518 -25.42 0.83 -15.04
CA PHE A 518 -26.33 1.36 -14.04
C PHE A 518 -25.55 2.19 -13.03
N LYS A 519 -26.23 2.97 -12.19
CA LYS A 519 -25.57 3.73 -11.13
C LYS A 519 -24.66 2.83 -10.30
N LYS A 520 -23.34 3.12 -10.30
CA LYS A 520 -22.30 2.37 -9.57
C LYS A 520 -22.21 0.89 -9.96
N THR A 521 -22.58 0.58 -11.19
CA THR A 521 -22.45 -0.74 -11.77
C THR A 521 -21.72 -0.63 -13.09
N TRP A 522 -20.54 -1.18 -13.16
CA TRP A 522 -19.66 -1.15 -14.33
C TRP A 522 -19.59 -2.54 -14.97
N PHE A 523 -19.37 -2.53 -16.24
CA PHE A 523 -19.17 -3.72 -17.07
C PHE A 523 -17.92 -3.51 -17.93
N GLU A 524 -17.14 -4.57 -18.12
CA GLU A 524 -16.03 -4.58 -19.07
C GLU A 524 -15.98 -5.87 -19.84
N LEU A 525 -15.77 -5.74 -21.15
CA LEU A 525 -15.46 -6.85 -22.07
C LEU A 525 -14.04 -6.67 -22.60
N THR A 526 -13.23 -7.71 -22.50
CA THR A 526 -11.87 -7.73 -23.05
C THR A 526 -11.73 -8.91 -23.99
N VAL A 527 -11.12 -8.69 -25.15
CA VAL A 527 -10.82 -9.72 -26.14
C VAL A 527 -9.39 -9.56 -26.63
N GLY A 528 -8.67 -10.67 -26.77
CA GLY A 528 -7.34 -10.66 -27.34
C GLY A 528 -6.36 -11.61 -26.67
N LYS A 529 -5.07 -11.36 -26.86
CA LYS A 529 -3.98 -12.10 -26.26
C LYS A 529 -3.73 -11.63 -24.85
N LEU A 530 -3.93 -12.52 -23.87
CA LEU A 530 -3.83 -12.19 -22.46
C LEU A 530 -2.39 -12.23 -21.94
N ASN A 531 -1.67 -13.29 -22.32
CA ASN A 531 -0.26 -13.49 -22.02
C ASN A 531 0.44 -14.12 -23.22
N SER A 532 1.70 -14.50 -23.09
CA SER A 532 2.52 -14.97 -24.21
C SER A 532 1.88 -16.12 -25.02
N SER A 533 1.02 -16.93 -24.42
CA SER A 533 0.44 -18.13 -25.04
C SER A 533 -1.08 -18.12 -25.19
N ASP A 534 -1.81 -17.29 -24.43
CA ASP A 534 -3.25 -17.45 -24.27
C ASP A 534 -4.01 -16.34 -24.98
N PHE A 535 -4.99 -16.75 -25.81
CA PHE A 535 -5.90 -15.86 -26.52
C PHE A 535 -7.33 -16.17 -26.13
N GLY A 536 -8.13 -15.14 -25.90
CA GLY A 536 -9.51 -15.36 -25.50
C GLY A 536 -10.28 -14.11 -25.20
N GLU A 537 -11.27 -14.27 -24.33
CA GLU A 537 -12.22 -13.24 -23.95
C GLU A 537 -12.50 -13.29 -22.44
N GLN A 538 -12.81 -12.13 -21.85
CA GLN A 538 -13.19 -11.99 -20.46
C GLN A 538 -14.26 -10.93 -20.29
N ILE A 539 -15.22 -11.22 -19.44
CA ILE A 539 -16.25 -10.30 -18.98
C ILE A 539 -16.03 -10.03 -17.51
N GLU A 540 -16.12 -8.77 -17.15
CA GLU A 540 -16.12 -8.32 -15.75
C GLU A 540 -17.38 -7.51 -15.46
N GLY A 541 -17.95 -7.71 -14.29
CA GLY A 541 -19.01 -6.87 -13.74
C GLY A 541 -18.69 -6.47 -12.33
N ASP A 542 -18.79 -5.18 -12.01
CA ASP A 542 -18.56 -4.64 -10.69
C ASP A 542 -19.75 -3.79 -10.23
N TRP A 543 -20.14 -3.97 -8.98
CA TRP A 543 -21.10 -3.14 -8.30
C TRP A 543 -20.53 -2.63 -6.98
N MET A 544 -20.82 -1.36 -6.65
CA MET A 544 -20.36 -0.74 -5.42
C MET A 544 -21.53 -0.08 -4.68
N SER A 545 -21.55 -0.20 -3.35
CA SER A 545 -22.52 0.50 -2.48
C SER A 545 -22.36 2.03 -2.55
N ASP A 546 -23.37 2.79 -2.08
CA ASP A 546 -23.38 4.25 -2.16
C ASP A 546 -22.21 4.92 -1.43
N ASN A 547 -21.77 4.35 -0.33
CA ASN A 547 -20.60 4.82 0.42
C ASN A 547 -19.27 4.20 -0.05
N GLY A 548 -19.29 3.24 -0.99
CA GLY A 548 -18.12 2.56 -1.50
C GLY A 548 -17.55 1.45 -0.60
N ARG A 549 -18.15 1.19 0.58
CA ARG A 549 -17.60 0.18 1.51
C ARG A 549 -17.75 -1.25 1.02
N LEU A 550 -18.87 -1.57 0.40
CA LEU A 550 -19.11 -2.90 -0.17
C LEU A 550 -18.94 -2.87 -1.69
N ARG A 551 -18.09 -3.73 -2.22
CA ARG A 551 -17.96 -4.01 -3.65
C ARG A 551 -18.23 -5.49 -3.91
N LEU A 552 -18.98 -5.76 -4.96
CA LEU A 552 -19.21 -7.10 -5.50
C LEU A 552 -18.66 -7.14 -6.92
N GLN A 553 -17.91 -8.18 -7.25
CA GLN A 553 -17.34 -8.38 -8.58
C GLN A 553 -17.65 -9.78 -9.09
N ILE A 554 -17.86 -9.90 -10.38
CA ILE A 554 -17.92 -11.16 -11.11
C ILE A 554 -16.93 -11.10 -12.27
N ILE A 555 -16.24 -12.21 -12.51
CA ILE A 555 -15.33 -12.39 -13.65
C ILE A 555 -15.66 -13.71 -14.29
N SER A 556 -15.84 -13.71 -15.61
CA SER A 556 -15.97 -14.93 -16.42
C SER A 556 -15.13 -14.80 -17.68
N GLY A 557 -14.36 -15.83 -18.02
CA GLY A 557 -13.48 -15.80 -19.19
C GLY A 557 -13.25 -17.16 -19.81
N LYS A 558 -12.76 -17.12 -21.03
CA LYS A 558 -12.33 -18.31 -21.78
C LYS A 558 -11.06 -17.96 -22.55
N TYR A 559 -9.99 -18.70 -22.31
CA TYR A 559 -8.71 -18.51 -22.97
C TYR A 559 -8.17 -19.83 -23.50
N ASP A 560 -7.87 -19.89 -24.76
CA ASP A 560 -7.25 -21.03 -25.41
C ASP A 560 -5.74 -20.84 -25.47
N SER A 561 -4.99 -21.80 -24.94
CA SER A 561 -3.53 -21.77 -24.94
C SER A 561 -2.98 -22.41 -26.20
N ASN A 562 -2.21 -21.64 -26.97
CA ASN A 562 -1.60 -22.11 -28.20
C ASN A 562 -0.51 -23.20 -28.00
N ASN A 563 0.04 -23.31 -26.77
CA ASN A 563 1.18 -24.17 -26.50
C ASN A 563 0.81 -25.60 -26.06
N ILE A 564 -0.39 -25.82 -25.52
CA ILE A 564 -0.76 -27.06 -24.83
C ILE A 564 -2.20 -27.52 -25.03
N ASN A 565 -2.87 -27.17 -26.09
CA ASN A 565 -4.29 -27.56 -26.33
C ASN A 565 -5.14 -27.55 -25.05
N TYR A 566 -4.99 -26.54 -24.24
CA TYR A 566 -5.65 -26.41 -22.96
C TYR A 566 -6.42 -25.09 -22.90
N THR A 567 -7.66 -25.18 -22.43
CA THR A 567 -8.52 -24.00 -22.27
C THR A 567 -8.65 -23.64 -20.81
N HIS A 568 -8.38 -22.39 -20.49
CA HIS A 568 -8.57 -21.80 -19.18
C HIS A 568 -9.96 -21.16 -19.09
N HIS A 569 -10.71 -21.49 -18.04
CA HIS A 569 -12.07 -20.97 -17.80
C HIS A 569 -12.16 -20.34 -16.41
N PRO A 570 -11.63 -19.12 -16.19
CA PRO A 570 -11.85 -18.43 -14.93
C PRO A 570 -13.32 -18.04 -14.75
N GLU A 571 -13.88 -18.38 -13.59
CA GLU A 571 -15.23 -18.02 -13.16
C GLU A 571 -15.17 -17.64 -11.69
N LEU A 572 -15.09 -16.37 -11.39
CA LEU A 572 -14.84 -15.87 -10.04
C LEU A 572 -15.94 -14.90 -9.60
N MET A 573 -16.29 -15.00 -8.33
CA MET A 573 -17.05 -13.98 -7.61
C MET A 573 -16.23 -13.46 -6.47
N SER A 574 -16.25 -12.16 -6.24
CA SER A 574 -15.63 -11.57 -5.06
C SER A 574 -16.55 -10.58 -4.35
N ALA A 575 -16.37 -10.51 -3.03
CA ALA A 575 -16.99 -9.53 -2.17
C ALA A 575 -15.91 -8.87 -1.31
N ARG A 576 -15.76 -7.56 -1.46
CA ARG A 576 -14.84 -6.75 -0.65
C ARG A 576 -15.62 -5.84 0.28
N TYR A 577 -15.19 -5.78 1.54
CA TYR A 577 -15.73 -4.85 2.52
C TYR A 577 -14.62 -4.01 3.16
N SER A 578 -14.74 -2.69 3.10
CA SER A 578 -13.83 -1.74 3.74
C SER A 578 -14.16 -1.64 5.22
N ILE A 579 -13.31 -2.24 6.07
CA ILE A 579 -13.45 -2.21 7.54
C ILE A 579 -13.10 -0.80 8.03
N VAL A 580 -11.92 -0.33 7.62
CA VAL A 580 -11.45 1.05 7.86
C VAL A 580 -11.24 1.66 6.48
N PRO A 581 -12.16 2.54 6.04
CA PRO A 581 -12.06 3.16 4.72
C PRO A 581 -10.68 3.78 4.48
N GLY A 582 -10.16 3.60 3.28
CA GLY A 582 -8.84 4.12 2.88
C GLY A 582 -7.63 3.45 3.53
N LEU A 583 -7.82 2.54 4.49
CA LEU A 583 -6.72 1.87 5.19
C LEU A 583 -6.82 0.34 5.13
N TRP A 584 -7.98 -0.25 5.45
CA TRP A 584 -8.10 -1.70 5.63
C TRP A 584 -9.39 -2.26 5.06
N SER A 585 -9.25 -3.26 4.19
CA SER A 585 -10.40 -3.99 3.64
C SER A 585 -10.17 -5.50 3.70
N LEU A 586 -11.26 -6.25 3.82
CA LEU A 586 -11.31 -7.70 3.68
C LEU A 586 -11.99 -8.05 2.37
N GLU A 587 -11.49 -9.07 1.68
CA GLU A 587 -12.05 -9.55 0.44
C GLU A 587 -12.11 -11.08 0.44
N LEU A 588 -13.23 -11.62 0.02
CA LEU A 588 -13.41 -13.05 -0.24
C LEU A 588 -13.61 -13.24 -1.74
N VAL A 589 -12.78 -14.07 -2.34
CA VAL A 589 -12.87 -14.48 -3.75
C VAL A 589 -13.16 -15.97 -3.78
N GLY A 590 -14.12 -16.40 -4.59
CA GLY A 590 -14.47 -17.81 -4.74
C GLY A 590 -14.85 -18.16 -6.15
N GLY A 591 -14.62 -19.42 -6.52
CA GLY A 591 -14.96 -19.92 -7.86
C GLY A 591 -13.87 -20.77 -8.50
N GLN A 592 -13.80 -20.72 -9.81
CA GLN A 592 -12.77 -21.38 -10.62
C GLN A 592 -11.71 -20.36 -11.03
N PHE A 593 -10.48 -20.58 -10.55
CA PHE A 593 -9.34 -19.72 -10.87
C PHE A 593 -8.82 -19.99 -12.29
N TYR A 594 -7.89 -19.16 -12.76
CA TYR A 594 -7.38 -19.18 -14.13
C TYR A 594 -6.87 -20.57 -14.58
N ASN A 595 -6.21 -21.30 -13.72
CA ASN A 595 -5.72 -22.64 -14.02
C ASN A 595 -6.77 -23.75 -13.90
N ASN A 596 -8.07 -23.41 -13.89
CA ASN A 596 -9.20 -24.32 -13.69
C ASN A 596 -9.22 -25.04 -12.34
N ASP A 597 -8.47 -24.55 -11.36
CA ASP A 597 -8.57 -24.96 -9.97
C ASP A 597 -9.75 -24.24 -9.30
N LYS A 598 -10.52 -24.98 -8.50
CA LYS A 598 -11.70 -24.47 -7.80
C LYS A 598 -11.41 -24.28 -6.32
N GLY A 599 -11.91 -23.19 -5.76
CA GLY A 599 -11.69 -22.92 -4.37
C GLY A 599 -12.07 -21.51 -3.96
N TYR A 600 -11.43 -21.05 -2.90
CA TYR A 600 -11.62 -19.70 -2.37
C TYR A 600 -10.30 -19.08 -1.92
N GLN A 601 -10.28 -17.75 -1.90
CA GLN A 601 -9.17 -16.94 -1.39
C GLN A 601 -9.73 -15.84 -0.49
N PHE A 602 -9.14 -15.69 0.67
CA PHE A 602 -9.41 -14.61 1.61
C PHE A 602 -8.24 -13.65 1.60
N ASN A 603 -8.50 -12.35 1.40
CA ASN A 603 -7.50 -11.28 1.37
C ASN A 603 -7.75 -10.29 2.51
N SER A 604 -6.67 -9.86 3.17
CA SER A 604 -6.64 -8.69 4.05
C SER A 604 -5.74 -7.64 3.41
N ASN A 605 -6.34 -6.56 2.89
CA ASN A 605 -5.65 -5.53 2.13
C ASN A 605 -5.48 -4.28 2.99
N HIS A 606 -4.25 -3.77 3.09
CA HIS A 606 -3.88 -2.59 3.87
C HIS A 606 -3.26 -1.55 2.95
N TRP A 607 -3.80 -0.34 2.96
CA TRP A 607 -3.33 0.78 2.18
C TRP A 607 -2.58 1.79 3.03
N PHE A 608 -1.41 2.19 2.58
CA PHE A 608 -0.58 3.24 3.16
C PHE A 608 -0.21 4.19 2.03
N GLN A 609 -0.96 5.26 1.86
CA GLN A 609 -0.89 6.15 0.71
C GLN A 609 -1.02 5.38 -0.63
N ASP A 610 0.07 5.24 -1.39
CA ASP A 610 0.10 4.52 -2.67
C ASP A 610 0.67 3.10 -2.56
N TYR A 611 0.99 2.65 -1.35
CA TYR A 611 1.47 1.29 -1.09
C TYR A 611 0.32 0.42 -0.59
N ARG A 612 0.19 -0.79 -1.13
CA ARG A 612 -0.74 -1.79 -0.63
C ARG A 612 0.01 -3.01 -0.13
N LEU A 613 -0.29 -3.41 1.09
CA LEU A 613 0.11 -4.69 1.65
C LEU A 613 -1.11 -5.61 1.68
N SER A 614 -0.99 -6.81 1.13
CA SER A 614 -2.05 -7.81 1.13
C SER A 614 -1.55 -9.10 1.72
N PHE A 615 -2.25 -9.60 2.73
CA PHE A 615 -2.06 -10.95 3.25
C PHE A 615 -3.20 -11.80 2.75
N TYR A 616 -2.91 -12.99 2.23
CA TYR A 616 -3.96 -13.85 1.75
C TYR A 616 -3.77 -15.31 2.11
N TYR A 617 -4.88 -15.99 2.21
CA TYR A 617 -4.98 -17.43 2.32
C TYR A 617 -5.84 -17.92 1.17
N ARG A 618 -5.38 -18.95 0.44
CA ARG A 618 -6.12 -19.60 -0.64
C ARG A 618 -6.17 -21.10 -0.40
N ASP A 619 -7.34 -21.69 -0.62
CA ASP A 619 -7.54 -23.12 -0.69
C ASP A 619 -8.15 -23.45 -2.07
N SER A 620 -7.41 -24.17 -2.92
CA SER A 620 -7.87 -24.49 -4.27
C SER A 620 -7.31 -25.81 -4.78
N GLY A 621 -8.09 -26.52 -5.60
CA GLY A 621 -7.71 -27.79 -6.17
C GLY A 621 -8.39 -28.07 -7.52
N ARG A 622 -7.77 -28.91 -8.36
CA ARG A 622 -8.27 -29.19 -9.70
C ARG A 622 -9.21 -30.39 -9.79
N SER A 623 -8.95 -31.45 -9.02
CA SER A 623 -9.75 -32.69 -9.08
C SER A 623 -9.38 -33.62 -7.91
N ILE A 624 -10.07 -34.79 -7.84
CA ILE A 624 -9.73 -35.87 -6.88
C ILE A 624 -8.26 -36.31 -7.02
N MET A 625 -7.69 -36.27 -8.23
CA MET A 625 -6.28 -36.62 -8.48
C MET A 625 -5.30 -35.51 -8.19
N MET A 626 -5.77 -34.26 -8.09
CA MET A 626 -5.01 -33.09 -7.66
C MET A 626 -5.74 -32.45 -6.48
N PRO A 627 -5.51 -32.97 -5.26
CA PRO A 627 -6.22 -32.51 -4.09
C PRO A 627 -5.99 -31.03 -3.84
N SER A 628 -6.91 -30.42 -3.13
CA SER A 628 -6.83 -29.05 -2.70
C SER A 628 -5.49 -28.78 -2.00
N ARG A 629 -4.87 -27.66 -2.33
CA ARG A 629 -3.68 -27.14 -1.67
C ARG A 629 -4.00 -25.83 -0.99
N GLN A 630 -3.44 -25.68 0.19
CA GLN A 630 -3.55 -24.46 0.96
C GLN A 630 -2.31 -23.61 0.76
N TYR A 631 -2.53 -22.34 0.44
CA TYR A 631 -1.49 -21.36 0.21
C TYR A 631 -1.63 -20.22 1.20
N ALA A 632 -0.51 -19.76 1.72
CA ALA A 632 -0.42 -18.48 2.40
C ALA A 632 0.48 -17.55 1.59
N GLY A 633 0.07 -16.32 1.45
CA GLY A 633 0.82 -15.36 0.67
C GLY A 633 0.78 -13.96 1.24
N PHE A 634 1.78 -13.22 0.82
CA PHE A 634 1.95 -11.81 1.09
C PHE A 634 2.25 -11.09 -0.23
N GLN A 635 1.61 -9.95 -0.43
CA GLN A 635 1.85 -9.11 -1.59
C GLN A 635 2.13 -7.68 -1.16
N ILE A 636 3.17 -7.08 -1.69
CA ILE A 636 3.40 -5.64 -1.63
C ILE A 636 3.20 -5.06 -3.03
N SER A 637 2.38 -4.02 -3.13
CA SER A 637 2.15 -3.28 -4.37
C SER A 637 2.54 -1.83 -4.17
N PHE A 638 3.28 -1.27 -5.12
CA PHE A 638 3.78 0.10 -5.07
C PHE A 638 3.85 0.71 -6.47
N PRO A 639 3.66 2.04 -6.60
CA PRO A 639 3.82 2.73 -7.85
C PRO A 639 5.30 2.92 -8.19
N LEU A 640 5.64 2.86 -9.47
CA LEU A 640 6.97 3.19 -9.98
C LEU A 640 7.02 4.62 -10.56
N GLY A 641 8.15 5.28 -10.35
CA GLY A 641 8.38 6.64 -10.88
C GLY A 641 7.71 7.75 -10.05
N THR A 642 7.75 8.96 -10.58
CA THR A 642 7.20 10.18 -9.97
C THR A 642 5.68 10.20 -9.98
N LYS A 643 5.04 11.05 -9.15
CA LYS A 643 3.57 11.22 -9.13
C LYS A 643 3.04 11.70 -10.48
N GLU A 644 3.68 12.71 -11.04
CA GLU A 644 3.43 13.18 -12.39
C GLU A 644 4.27 12.37 -13.37
N SER A 645 3.65 11.85 -14.43
CA SER A 645 4.34 11.14 -15.50
C SER A 645 5.03 12.11 -16.46
N TYR A 646 6.11 11.63 -17.08
CA TYR A 646 6.79 12.43 -18.13
C TYR A 646 5.93 12.55 -19.38
N GLN A 647 5.72 13.77 -19.84
CA GLN A 647 4.95 14.07 -21.04
C GLN A 647 5.77 14.78 -22.08
N ASN A 648 5.62 14.39 -23.32
CA ASN A 648 6.20 15.06 -24.47
C ASN A 648 5.15 15.12 -25.60
N GLY A 649 4.38 16.21 -25.61
CA GLY A 649 3.40 16.51 -26.63
C GLY A 649 2.35 15.42 -26.84
N TRP A 650 2.64 14.40 -27.63
CA TRP A 650 1.74 13.32 -28.01
C TRP A 650 1.99 12.00 -27.26
N LEU A 651 3.03 11.93 -26.45
CA LEU A 651 3.45 10.70 -25.77
C LEU A 651 3.52 10.92 -24.25
N ASN A 652 2.93 10.01 -23.49
CA ASN A 652 3.09 9.93 -22.05
C ASN A 652 3.96 8.71 -21.69
N LEU A 653 5.03 8.93 -20.90
CA LEU A 653 5.90 7.86 -20.39
C LEU A 653 5.77 7.77 -18.88
N ARG A 654 5.43 6.61 -18.35
CA ARG A 654 5.23 6.38 -16.94
C ARG A 654 5.81 5.05 -16.46
N GLY A 655 6.06 4.94 -15.18
CA GLY A 655 6.27 3.65 -14.51
C GLY A 655 4.93 2.96 -14.26
N GLY A 656 4.96 1.69 -13.85
CA GLY A 656 3.75 0.97 -13.48
C GLY A 656 3.01 1.64 -12.34
N ASP A 657 1.69 1.82 -12.46
CA ASP A 657 0.85 2.44 -11.42
C ASP A 657 0.89 1.63 -10.13
N HIS A 658 0.86 0.31 -10.25
CA HIS A 658 1.06 -0.63 -9.14
C HIS A 658 1.88 -1.83 -9.60
N THR A 659 3.16 -1.83 -9.23
CA THR A 659 4.02 -3.00 -9.38
C THR A 659 3.90 -3.86 -8.13
N SER A 660 3.58 -5.13 -8.30
CA SER A 660 3.36 -6.05 -7.18
C SER A 660 4.47 -7.07 -7.08
N LEU A 661 4.97 -7.28 -5.85
CA LEU A 661 5.82 -8.40 -5.49
C LEU A 661 5.04 -9.35 -4.60
N ASN A 662 4.97 -10.61 -5.00
CA ASN A 662 4.24 -11.67 -4.32
C ASN A 662 5.20 -12.64 -3.67
N LEU A 663 4.92 -13.03 -2.43
CA LEU A 663 5.54 -14.14 -1.73
C LEU A 663 4.43 -15.15 -1.40
N GLU A 664 4.50 -16.34 -1.95
CA GLU A 664 3.50 -17.40 -1.73
C GLU A 664 4.18 -18.71 -1.36
N THR A 665 3.65 -19.40 -0.39
CA THR A 665 4.09 -20.74 0.02
C THR A 665 2.90 -21.67 0.23
N VAL A 666 3.13 -22.97 0.03
CA VAL A 666 2.15 -24.02 0.35
C VAL A 666 2.25 -24.34 1.83
N ILE A 667 1.11 -24.32 2.58
CA ILE A 667 1.10 -24.52 4.03
C ILE A 667 0.95 -25.99 4.44
N HIS A 668 0.33 -26.82 3.60
CA HIS A 668 0.18 -28.24 3.82
C HIS A 668 0.55 -29.02 2.57
N GLN A 669 1.36 -30.04 2.69
CA GLN A 669 1.74 -30.96 1.61
C GLN A 669 2.22 -30.28 0.31
N GLY A 670 3.48 -30.08 0.14
CA GLY A 670 4.05 -29.50 -1.05
C GLY A 670 5.51 -29.09 -0.88
N PRO A 671 6.11 -28.51 -1.90
CA PRO A 671 7.47 -28.00 -1.80
C PRO A 671 7.54 -26.85 -0.80
N ASN A 672 8.48 -26.95 0.15
CA ASN A 672 8.71 -25.96 1.19
C ASN A 672 9.59 -24.81 0.70
N TYR A 673 9.15 -24.09 -0.31
CA TYR A 673 9.85 -22.89 -0.75
C TYR A 673 8.85 -21.77 -1.06
N ILE A 674 9.33 -20.54 -1.01
CA ILE A 674 8.54 -19.37 -1.38
C ILE A 674 8.67 -19.17 -2.87
N THR A 675 7.55 -19.10 -3.56
CA THR A 675 7.48 -18.64 -4.94
C THR A 675 7.04 -17.19 -4.98
N GLY A 676 7.61 -16.44 -5.89
CA GLY A 676 7.18 -15.10 -6.17
C GLY A 676 7.04 -14.88 -7.66
N GLY A 677 6.28 -13.87 -8.00
CA GLY A 677 5.95 -13.54 -9.36
C GLY A 677 4.45 -13.26 -9.50
N TYR A 678 3.97 -13.24 -10.71
CA TYR A 678 2.54 -13.12 -10.97
C TYR A 678 1.86 -14.42 -10.54
N GLY A 679 1.16 -14.36 -9.42
CA GLY A 679 0.41 -15.51 -8.88
C GLY A 679 -0.63 -16.04 -9.87
N ASN A 680 -1.28 -17.14 -9.51
CA ASN A 680 -2.29 -17.86 -10.32
C ASN A 680 -3.60 -17.07 -10.58
N GLN A 681 -3.57 -15.76 -10.52
CA GLN A 681 -4.73 -14.92 -10.85
C GLN A 681 -4.73 -14.60 -12.35
N PRO A 682 -5.91 -14.40 -12.97
CA PRO A 682 -5.98 -13.94 -14.33
C PRO A 682 -5.20 -12.63 -14.44
N ILE A 683 -4.07 -12.69 -15.11
CA ILE A 683 -3.16 -11.58 -15.24
C ILE A 683 -3.67 -10.71 -16.37
N LYS A 684 -4.74 -10.02 -16.10
CA LYS A 684 -5.22 -8.96 -16.96
C LYS A 684 -4.46 -7.69 -16.63
N GLN A 685 -3.82 -7.09 -17.62
CA GLN A 685 -3.09 -5.84 -17.41
C GLN A 685 -4.04 -4.67 -17.15
N HIS A 686 -5.23 -4.72 -17.76
CA HIS A 686 -6.31 -3.76 -17.61
C HIS A 686 -7.58 -4.46 -17.14
N GLY A 687 -8.40 -3.77 -16.39
CA GLY A 687 -9.67 -4.23 -15.89
C GLY A 687 -10.34 -3.16 -15.03
N LEU A 688 -11.63 -3.33 -14.75
CA LEU A 688 -12.41 -2.38 -13.96
C LEU A 688 -11.74 -2.03 -12.63
N TYR A 689 -11.12 -3.00 -11.98
CA TYR A 689 -10.40 -2.83 -10.71
C TYR A 689 -9.31 -1.76 -10.79
N ARG A 690 -8.51 -1.75 -11.87
CA ARG A 690 -7.46 -0.75 -12.09
C ARG A 690 -8.02 0.54 -12.68
N ASP A 691 -8.76 0.40 -13.75
CA ASP A 691 -9.04 1.51 -14.67
C ASP A 691 -10.14 2.44 -14.14
N ILE A 692 -11.15 1.88 -13.47
CA ILE A 692 -12.30 2.64 -12.94
C ILE A 692 -12.26 2.73 -11.43
N LEU A 693 -11.95 1.61 -10.75
CA LEU A 693 -12.05 1.52 -9.31
C LEU A 693 -10.78 1.97 -8.57
N ASP A 694 -9.76 2.45 -9.30
CA ASP A 694 -8.50 2.96 -8.75
C ASP A 694 -7.93 2.01 -7.67
N PHE A 695 -7.85 0.71 -8.02
CA PHE A 695 -7.38 -0.35 -7.11
C PHE A 695 -8.14 -0.40 -5.77
N ASP A 696 -9.45 -0.26 -5.78
CA ASP A 696 -10.36 -0.18 -4.62
C ASP A 696 -10.28 1.12 -3.81
N ARG A 697 -9.68 2.19 -4.32
CA ARG A 697 -9.61 3.49 -3.64
C ARG A 697 -10.66 4.49 -4.11
N SER A 698 -11.48 4.13 -5.11
CA SER A 698 -12.51 5.02 -5.67
C SER A 698 -13.79 5.09 -4.81
N GLY A 699 -13.94 4.29 -3.76
CA GLY A 699 -15.06 4.35 -2.85
C GLY A 699 -15.18 5.71 -2.16
N LEU A 700 -16.39 6.24 -1.99
CA LEU A 700 -16.60 7.57 -1.44
C LEU A 700 -16.01 7.74 -0.04
N ASP A 701 -16.21 6.74 0.84
CA ASP A 701 -15.61 6.76 2.18
C ASP A 701 -14.08 6.64 2.12
N ASP A 702 -13.52 5.85 1.18
CA ASP A 702 -12.07 5.72 0.98
C ASP A 702 -11.47 7.05 0.50
N GLN A 703 -12.14 7.76 -0.41
CA GLN A 703 -11.72 9.07 -0.90
C GLN A 703 -11.79 10.14 0.19
N ARG A 704 -12.84 10.16 1.02
CA ARG A 704 -12.98 11.10 2.14
C ARG A 704 -11.87 10.92 3.17
N GLN A 705 -11.47 9.69 3.48
CA GLN A 705 -10.37 9.43 4.39
C GLN A 705 -9.01 9.93 3.84
N ASN A 706 -8.85 9.90 2.53
CA ASN A 706 -7.65 10.35 1.86
C ASN A 706 -7.74 11.81 1.35
N ILE A 707 -8.70 12.60 1.83
CA ILE A 707 -8.96 13.96 1.33
C ILE A 707 -7.75 14.90 1.49
N SER A 708 -6.88 14.67 2.46
CA SER A 708 -5.63 15.42 2.66
C SER A 708 -4.70 15.36 1.44
N ARG A 709 -4.81 14.33 0.59
CA ARG A 709 -4.05 14.24 -0.67
C ARG A 709 -4.35 15.41 -1.60
N ILE A 710 -5.62 15.83 -1.66
CA ILE A 710 -6.02 17.01 -2.45
C ILE A 710 -5.25 18.23 -1.99
N ARG A 711 -5.12 18.45 -0.66
CA ARG A 711 -4.35 19.57 -0.11
C ARG A 711 -2.88 19.51 -0.51
N TYR A 712 -2.23 18.35 -0.37
CA TYR A 712 -0.83 18.19 -0.77
C TYR A 712 -0.62 18.44 -2.26
N ALA A 713 -1.54 17.97 -3.10
CA ALA A 713 -1.43 18.19 -4.54
C ALA A 713 -1.67 19.67 -4.92
N MET A 714 -2.57 20.38 -4.22
CA MET A 714 -2.73 21.84 -4.38
C MET A 714 -1.44 22.58 -4.08
N ASP A 715 -0.68 22.16 -3.06
CA ASP A 715 0.56 22.82 -2.66
C ASP A 715 1.74 22.51 -3.61
N GLN A 716 1.71 21.39 -4.33
CA GLN A 716 2.75 21.04 -5.30
C GLN A 716 2.78 21.94 -6.53
N VAL A 717 1.67 22.55 -6.90
CA VAL A 717 1.55 23.43 -8.07
C VAL A 717 1.54 24.92 -7.72
N ASN A 718 1.72 25.27 -6.47
CA ASN A 718 1.88 26.64 -5.99
C ASN A 718 3.33 26.94 -5.65
#